data_4848b861922f42d6afe38c984d5dab08
#
_entry.id   4848b861922f42d6afe38c984d5dab08
#
_cell.length_a   1.000
_cell.length_b   1.000
_cell.length_c   1.000
_cell.angle_alpha   90.00
_cell.angle_beta   90.00
_cell.angle_gamma   90.00
#
_symmetry.space_group_name_H-M   'P 1'
#
loop_
_entity.id
_entity.type
_entity.pdbx_description
1 polymer ?
#
loop_
_entity_poly.entity_id
_entity_poly.type
_entity_poly.pdbx_seq_one_letter_code
_entity_poly.pdbx_strand_id
1 'polypeptide(L)'
;MGLLRAVTRLFDGEATGRWERQQFVLGSRCGTFDELVDELLTRFEPEAIVSPWNAGSDFAGNGKNVTAERALNVIRQADDRRLSRLKEAVRAGDRVVALGREQGWGGKGDDLWDKAGKRKVLELCRNEFPDHALPWLDAAVALGQDDDPAYSRLLGTGGNFGRQDLSATYLARVQSVLTDRRTRGWLHSLLSGEESTPYLRDAVGQFDPGRAGGIQSSPLEKADDKGFVNPWSFLLIVEGALLFATAVVRRHGAEYARVALPFQVRGSVAGYPTQAAGENVLGELWAPEWSAPARLDEIMHLLAEGRAEWNNRPARSGLDFARAVSTLGVDRGIAAFERHLFVDRHGQNPLAVPAGRVKVGPRRGVQLLAPLDTWLGQLRRAELPAQLETRLRAVEHALFLHARSGEPDLLVEVFSAVGRCHEAVARSGSLRRSVRPLLMPDGPALLDELRKAAADDAELRIALGFATARDPKPALPLRDPKPALPLRSLLSPVTVDPSLEWTHRPSLAPLGSGLGVALAEAARRRGFPGEVEEVHPDLEPAVRGVRIGFQQGVHVAAASVHAFVAGQLDDNRLAALLAGLLTVDWRATPDVILRGGPERPDPALDLLLPFTGTDPIRLPDKALLRPGSEWPALLRAVRTAEVLADAARRLRIGGLRHVITSGAAPHEGARLAAVLLLRVPDGDRLNAVRRVAVVVQPVSEQNQEIPA
;
A
#
# COMPACT_ATOMS: atom_id res chain seq x y z
N MET A 1 -16.50 9.61 19.57
CA MET A 1 -15.63 10.04 20.71
C MET A 1 -16.12 11.33 21.36
N GLY A 2 -16.30 12.44 20.62
CA GLY A 2 -16.72 13.72 21.23
C GLY A 2 -18.06 13.67 21.96
N LEU A 3 -19.04 12.94 21.42
CA LEU A 3 -20.31 12.72 22.11
C LEU A 3 -20.11 11.98 23.44
N LEU A 4 -19.32 10.90 23.47
CA LEU A 4 -19.01 10.17 24.70
C LEU A 4 -18.35 11.10 25.73
N ARG A 5 -17.34 11.88 25.30
CA ARG A 5 -16.67 12.83 26.19
C ARG A 5 -17.63 13.88 26.75
N ALA A 6 -18.47 14.47 25.91
CA ALA A 6 -19.45 15.46 26.33
C ALA A 6 -20.45 14.86 27.34
N VAL A 7 -21.04 13.68 27.06
CA VAL A 7 -21.98 13.01 27.97
C VAL A 7 -21.32 12.65 29.31
N THR A 8 -20.12 12.04 29.26
CA THR A 8 -19.37 11.67 30.48
C THR A 8 -19.08 12.90 31.34
N ARG A 9 -18.64 13.99 30.73
CA ARG A 9 -18.30 15.21 31.45
C ARG A 9 -19.50 15.95 32.01
N LEU A 10 -20.62 15.96 31.29
CA LEU A 10 -21.76 16.82 31.64
C LEU A 10 -22.75 16.16 32.61
N PHE A 11 -23.00 14.88 32.52
CA PHE A 11 -24.06 14.29 33.34
C PHE A 11 -24.00 12.77 33.59
N ASP A 12 -23.20 11.99 32.86
CA ASP A 12 -23.18 10.53 33.03
C ASP A 12 -21.73 9.99 32.99
N GLY A 13 -21.07 10.01 34.14
CA GLY A 13 -19.68 9.56 34.30
C GLY A 13 -19.43 8.09 33.93
N GLU A 14 -20.47 7.25 33.90
CA GLU A 14 -20.40 5.84 33.54
C GLU A 14 -20.80 5.56 32.07
N ALA A 15 -21.04 6.61 31.29
CA ALA A 15 -21.39 6.45 29.88
C ALA A 15 -20.33 5.64 29.13
N THR A 16 -20.80 4.78 28.22
CA THR A 16 -19.94 3.95 27.38
C THR A 16 -20.18 4.21 25.90
N GLY A 17 -19.19 3.93 25.10
CA GLY A 17 -19.29 4.04 23.65
C GLY A 17 -18.69 2.83 22.94
N ARG A 18 -19.23 2.48 21.77
CA ARG A 18 -18.66 1.48 20.85
C ARG A 18 -19.03 1.81 19.41
N TRP A 19 -18.36 1.19 18.48
CA TRP A 19 -18.71 1.26 17.07
C TRP A 19 -19.36 -0.05 16.61
N GLU A 20 -20.51 0.06 15.99
CA GLU A 20 -21.26 -1.06 15.44
C GLU A 20 -21.72 -0.71 14.02
N ARG A 21 -21.32 -1.52 13.03
CA ARG A 21 -21.66 -1.30 11.59
C ARG A 21 -21.38 0.13 11.11
N GLN A 22 -20.26 0.72 11.52
CA GLN A 22 -19.83 2.09 11.22
C GLN A 22 -20.69 3.20 11.87
N GLN A 23 -21.56 2.83 12.80
CA GLN A 23 -22.31 3.77 13.63
C GLN A 23 -21.75 3.77 15.05
N PHE A 24 -21.68 4.94 15.66
CA PHE A 24 -21.34 5.07 17.06
C PHE A 24 -22.56 4.80 17.92
N VAL A 25 -22.44 3.87 18.83
CA VAL A 25 -23.48 3.51 19.80
C VAL A 25 -23.07 4.02 21.16
N LEU A 26 -23.86 4.90 21.72
CA LEU A 26 -23.69 5.45 23.07
C LEU A 26 -24.54 4.65 24.05
N GLY A 27 -23.93 4.14 25.12
CA GLY A 27 -24.61 3.65 26.32
C GLY A 27 -24.68 4.77 27.35
N SER A 28 -25.87 5.15 27.75
CA SER A 28 -26.13 6.25 28.70
C SER A 28 -27.24 5.86 29.66
N ARG A 29 -27.30 6.52 30.80
CA ARG A 29 -28.36 6.41 31.78
C ARG A 29 -29.72 6.96 31.32
N CYS A 30 -29.74 7.76 30.21
CA CYS A 30 -31.00 8.28 29.67
C CYS A 30 -31.89 7.16 29.16
N GLY A 31 -33.14 7.15 29.54
CA GLY A 31 -34.10 6.12 29.19
C GLY A 31 -34.64 6.23 27.76
N THR A 32 -34.57 7.46 27.18
CA THR A 32 -35.06 7.73 25.83
C THR A 32 -34.07 8.61 25.06
N PHE A 33 -34.20 8.61 23.74
CA PHE A 33 -33.43 9.46 22.87
C PHE A 33 -33.70 10.97 23.11
N ASP A 34 -34.97 11.31 23.32
CA ASP A 34 -35.37 12.70 23.63
C ASP A 34 -34.80 13.17 24.95
N GLU A 35 -34.75 12.31 25.98
CA GLU A 35 -34.09 12.63 27.25
C GLU A 35 -32.61 12.92 27.07
N LEU A 36 -31.89 12.16 26.25
CA LEU A 36 -30.50 12.42 25.92
C LEU A 36 -30.32 13.79 25.25
N VAL A 37 -31.21 14.14 24.31
CA VAL A 37 -31.20 15.45 23.66
C VAL A 37 -31.45 16.56 24.66
N ASP A 38 -32.45 16.40 25.56
CA ASP A 38 -32.80 17.40 26.58
C ASP A 38 -31.69 17.60 27.62
N GLU A 39 -31.08 16.50 28.09
CA GLU A 39 -29.94 16.57 29.03
C GLU A 39 -28.74 17.29 28.38
N LEU A 40 -28.39 16.97 27.12
CA LEU A 40 -27.33 17.66 26.41
C LEU A 40 -27.63 19.16 26.23
N LEU A 41 -28.84 19.54 25.86
CA LEU A 41 -29.21 20.95 25.68
C LEU A 41 -29.21 21.73 26.98
N THR A 42 -29.70 21.12 28.06
CA THR A 42 -29.87 21.80 29.35
C THR A 42 -28.54 21.93 30.09
N ARG A 43 -27.70 20.88 30.02
CA ARG A 43 -26.43 20.83 30.77
C ARG A 43 -25.20 21.20 29.95
N PHE A 44 -25.38 21.56 28.66
CA PHE A 44 -24.25 21.87 27.81
C PHE A 44 -23.43 23.03 28.40
N GLU A 45 -22.22 22.74 28.83
CA GLU A 45 -21.17 23.68 29.19
C GLU A 45 -20.05 23.58 28.14
N PRO A 46 -19.79 24.64 27.38
CA PRO A 46 -18.73 24.60 26.35
C PRO A 46 -17.35 24.54 27.02
N GLU A 47 -16.43 23.88 26.34
CA GLU A 47 -15.02 23.86 26.74
C GLU A 47 -14.38 25.26 26.68
N ALA A 48 -13.37 25.45 27.46
CA ALA A 48 -12.66 26.71 27.58
C ALA A 48 -11.64 26.96 26.46
N ILE A 49 -12.12 27.01 25.21
CA ILE A 49 -11.28 27.08 23.99
C ILE A 49 -11.03 28.54 23.62
N VAL A 50 -9.84 29.06 23.97
CA VAL A 50 -9.39 30.42 23.72
C VAL A 50 -7.93 30.43 23.23
N SER A 51 -7.58 31.32 22.31
CA SER A 51 -6.25 31.37 21.69
C SER A 51 -5.66 32.78 21.71
N PRO A 52 -5.32 33.36 22.89
CA PRO A 52 -4.78 34.72 22.97
C PRO A 52 -3.40 34.89 22.31
N TRP A 53 -2.74 33.81 21.95
CA TRP A 53 -1.50 33.79 21.18
C TRP A 53 -1.72 33.95 19.66
N ASN A 54 -2.95 33.86 19.16
CA ASN A 54 -3.26 33.93 17.73
C ASN A 54 -4.00 35.24 17.38
N ALA A 55 -3.49 35.95 16.38
CA ALA A 55 -4.08 37.22 15.94
C ALA A 55 -5.53 37.08 15.44
N GLY A 56 -5.86 35.92 14.82
CA GLY A 56 -7.20 35.64 14.30
C GLY A 56 -8.28 35.43 15.35
N SER A 57 -7.88 35.26 16.64
CA SER A 57 -8.83 35.13 17.77
C SER A 57 -9.41 36.46 18.28
N ASP A 58 -8.85 37.59 17.83
CA ASP A 58 -9.23 38.95 18.13
C ASP A 58 -9.14 39.36 19.62
N PHE A 59 -8.42 38.61 20.45
CA PHE A 59 -8.12 39.05 21.83
C PHE A 59 -7.39 40.38 21.88
N ALA A 60 -6.65 40.73 20.85
CA ALA A 60 -5.97 42.02 20.72
C ALA A 60 -6.88 43.21 20.43
N GLY A 61 -8.14 42.95 19.99
CA GLY A 61 -9.09 44.01 19.71
C GLY A 61 -8.68 44.90 18.52
N ASN A 62 -8.04 44.32 17.50
CA ASN A 62 -7.58 45.04 16.30
C ASN A 62 -8.63 45.16 15.20
N GLY A 63 -9.83 44.57 15.39
CA GLY A 63 -10.97 44.59 14.47
C GLY A 63 -10.75 43.85 13.16
N LYS A 64 -9.69 43.06 13.02
CA LYS A 64 -9.40 42.33 11.78
C LYS A 64 -10.35 41.17 11.56
N ASN A 65 -10.87 40.56 12.64
CA ASN A 65 -11.83 39.48 12.60
C ASN A 65 -13.12 39.86 13.32
N VAL A 66 -14.02 40.54 12.61
CA VAL A 66 -15.30 41.03 13.16
C VAL A 66 -16.16 39.88 13.75
N THR A 67 -16.06 38.68 13.23
CA THR A 67 -16.77 37.49 13.75
C THR A 67 -16.20 37.08 15.11
N ALA A 68 -14.86 37.05 15.24
CA ALA A 68 -14.19 36.74 16.49
C ALA A 68 -14.47 37.80 17.57
N GLU A 69 -14.35 39.08 17.22
CA GLU A 69 -14.64 40.19 18.10
C GLU A 69 -16.06 40.12 18.66
N ARG A 70 -17.05 39.90 17.77
CA ARG A 70 -18.45 39.77 18.18
C ARG A 70 -18.64 38.58 19.13
N ALA A 71 -18.08 37.39 18.79
CA ALA A 71 -18.22 36.20 19.60
C ALA A 71 -17.59 36.39 21.00
N LEU A 72 -16.37 36.97 21.09
CA LEU A 72 -15.73 37.29 22.35
C LEU A 72 -16.56 38.26 23.19
N ASN A 73 -17.08 39.34 22.59
CA ASN A 73 -17.88 40.34 23.30
C ASN A 73 -19.20 39.75 23.82
N VAL A 74 -19.84 38.86 23.07
CA VAL A 74 -21.03 38.12 23.55
C VAL A 74 -20.67 37.28 24.78
N ILE A 75 -19.57 36.52 24.75
CA ILE A 75 -19.14 35.71 25.90
C ILE A 75 -18.77 36.57 27.10
N ARG A 76 -18.04 37.68 26.90
CA ARG A 76 -17.67 38.60 27.98
C ARG A 76 -18.90 39.18 28.73
N GLN A 77 -19.99 39.45 28.00
CA GLN A 77 -21.21 40.06 28.51
C GLN A 77 -22.28 39.05 28.96
N ALA A 78 -22.14 37.79 28.61
CA ALA A 78 -23.15 36.78 28.87
C ALA A 78 -23.36 36.56 30.38
N ASP A 79 -24.64 36.42 30.79
CA ASP A 79 -25.03 36.08 32.15
C ASP A 79 -25.44 34.60 32.28
N ASP A 80 -25.36 33.80 31.21
CA ASP A 80 -25.65 32.40 31.21
C ASP A 80 -24.64 31.62 32.06
N ARG A 81 -25.14 30.91 33.07
CA ARG A 81 -24.31 30.11 34.00
C ARG A 81 -23.50 29.03 33.27
N ARG A 82 -24.00 28.51 32.16
CA ARG A 82 -23.33 27.50 31.33
C ARG A 82 -22.04 28.02 30.71
N LEU A 83 -21.88 29.33 30.59
CA LEU A 83 -20.69 29.99 30.06
C LEU A 83 -19.66 30.40 31.12
N SER A 84 -19.89 30.12 32.41
CA SER A 84 -19.04 30.60 33.50
C SER A 84 -17.57 30.20 33.33
N ARG A 85 -17.29 28.93 33.02
CA ARG A 85 -15.93 28.42 32.80
C ARG A 85 -15.27 29.04 31.56
N LEU A 86 -16.01 29.14 30.46
CA LEU A 86 -15.51 29.76 29.22
C LEU A 86 -15.23 31.26 29.45
N LYS A 87 -16.10 31.95 30.17
CA LYS A 87 -15.93 33.38 30.52
C LYS A 87 -14.70 33.61 31.40
N GLU A 88 -14.41 32.70 32.34
CA GLU A 88 -13.19 32.73 33.14
C GLU A 88 -11.93 32.58 32.27
N ALA A 89 -11.91 31.63 31.31
CA ALA A 89 -10.80 31.47 30.38
C ALA A 89 -10.63 32.69 29.45
N VAL A 90 -11.73 33.29 28.98
CA VAL A 90 -11.68 34.54 28.20
C VAL A 90 -11.03 35.67 29.01
N ARG A 91 -11.42 35.85 30.31
CA ARG A 91 -10.78 36.84 31.18
C ARG A 91 -9.30 36.54 31.40
N ALA A 92 -8.92 35.30 31.55
CA ALA A 92 -7.51 34.89 31.63
C ALA A 92 -6.75 35.24 30.35
N GLY A 93 -7.33 34.99 29.20
CA GLY A 93 -6.77 35.39 27.88
C GLY A 93 -6.61 36.93 27.76
N ASP A 94 -7.58 37.70 28.22
CA ASP A 94 -7.48 39.16 28.26
C ASP A 94 -6.30 39.62 29.12
N ARG A 95 -6.10 39.00 30.32
CA ARG A 95 -4.94 39.30 31.19
C ARG A 95 -3.62 38.93 30.51
N VAL A 96 -3.53 37.77 29.86
CA VAL A 96 -2.34 37.34 29.11
C VAL A 96 -1.95 38.37 28.05
N VAL A 97 -2.93 38.85 27.28
CA VAL A 97 -2.67 39.90 26.26
C VAL A 97 -2.22 41.20 26.86
N ALA A 98 -2.84 41.65 27.96
CA ALA A 98 -2.44 42.87 28.66
C ALA A 98 -0.99 42.78 29.16
N LEU A 99 -0.66 41.69 29.89
CA LEU A 99 0.70 41.46 30.41
C LEU A 99 1.74 41.33 29.31
N GLY A 100 1.44 40.61 28.23
CA GLY A 100 2.37 40.49 27.12
C GLY A 100 2.66 41.80 26.40
N ARG A 101 1.69 42.69 26.34
CA ARG A 101 1.88 44.07 25.82
C ARG A 101 2.71 44.93 26.73
N GLU A 102 2.45 44.91 28.04
CA GLU A 102 3.24 45.60 29.04
C GLU A 102 4.72 45.19 29.03
N GLN A 103 5.00 43.90 28.72
CA GLN A 103 6.34 43.35 28.59
C GLN A 103 7.00 43.65 27.24
N GLY A 104 6.31 44.31 26.31
CA GLY A 104 6.83 44.66 25.00
C GLY A 104 7.01 43.50 24.03
N TRP A 105 6.25 42.41 24.20
CA TRP A 105 6.32 41.20 23.33
C TRP A 105 5.52 41.31 22.02
N GLY A 106 4.96 42.48 21.74
CA GLY A 106 4.18 42.75 20.54
C GLY A 106 4.99 42.58 19.26
N GLY A 107 4.35 42.00 18.23
CA GLY A 107 4.90 41.91 16.89
C GLY A 107 4.86 43.24 16.14
N LYS A 108 5.54 43.27 14.97
CA LYS A 108 5.51 44.40 14.05
C LYS A 108 4.43 44.18 12.98
N GLY A 109 3.77 45.25 12.58
CA GLY A 109 2.75 45.21 11.53
C GLY A 109 1.51 44.42 11.94
N ASP A 110 1.21 43.35 11.22
CA ASP A 110 0.02 42.54 11.43
C ASP A 110 0.19 41.41 12.47
N ASP A 111 1.42 41.18 12.90
CA ASP A 111 1.71 40.14 13.89
C ASP A 111 1.31 40.61 15.29
N LEU A 112 0.51 39.82 15.99
CA LEU A 112 0.14 40.10 17.38
C LEU A 112 1.35 40.02 18.31
N TRP A 113 2.21 39.00 18.11
CA TRP A 113 3.41 38.73 18.87
C TRP A 113 4.61 38.52 17.94
N ASP A 114 5.79 38.97 18.36
CA ASP A 114 7.02 38.53 17.70
C ASP A 114 7.29 37.03 17.98
N LYS A 115 8.26 36.43 17.29
CA LYS A 115 8.54 34.99 17.42
C LYS A 115 8.89 34.57 18.85
N ALA A 116 9.71 35.34 19.54
CA ALA A 116 10.12 35.12 20.92
C ALA A 116 8.98 35.42 21.91
N GLY A 117 8.23 36.47 21.66
CA GLY A 117 7.06 36.86 22.45
C GLY A 117 5.95 35.83 22.38
N LYS A 118 5.70 35.21 21.21
CA LYS A 118 4.68 34.19 21.08
C LYS A 118 4.92 32.97 21.98
N ARG A 119 6.19 32.56 22.17
CA ARG A 119 6.55 31.52 23.14
C ARG A 119 6.25 31.95 24.57
N LYS A 120 6.70 33.13 24.94
CA LYS A 120 6.48 33.67 26.30
C LYS A 120 4.99 33.83 26.62
N VAL A 121 4.18 34.21 25.64
CA VAL A 121 2.72 34.26 25.75
C VAL A 121 2.13 32.88 26.01
N LEU A 122 2.63 31.83 25.37
CA LEU A 122 2.17 30.45 25.61
C LEU A 122 2.57 29.97 27.02
N GLU A 123 3.78 30.28 27.47
CA GLU A 123 4.22 30.03 28.85
C GLU A 123 3.33 30.79 29.87
N LEU A 124 3.01 32.04 29.58
CA LEU A 124 2.10 32.83 30.38
C LEU A 124 0.68 32.28 30.40
N CYS A 125 0.17 31.80 29.27
CA CYS A 125 -1.13 31.11 29.20
C CYS A 125 -1.18 29.91 30.15
N ARG A 126 -0.10 29.13 30.24
CA ARG A 126 -0.06 27.98 31.16
C ARG A 126 -0.14 28.40 32.63
N ASN A 127 0.36 29.59 32.99
CA ASN A 127 0.35 30.11 34.35
C ASN A 127 -0.98 30.82 34.68
N GLU A 128 -1.59 31.50 33.72
CA GLU A 128 -2.78 32.33 33.92
C GLU A 128 -4.10 31.60 33.67
N PHE A 129 -4.08 30.54 32.89
CA PHE A 129 -5.29 29.78 32.56
C PHE A 129 -5.79 29.00 33.78
N PRO A 130 -7.10 28.98 34.02
CA PRO A 130 -7.68 28.10 35.02
C PRO A 130 -7.49 26.63 34.60
N ASP A 131 -7.43 25.71 35.57
CA ASP A 131 -7.15 24.29 35.37
C ASP A 131 -8.03 23.65 34.28
N HIS A 132 -9.29 24.06 34.19
CA HIS A 132 -10.22 23.57 33.22
C HIS A 132 -9.94 24.03 31.76
N ALA A 133 -9.07 25.00 31.55
CA ALA A 133 -8.62 25.45 30.24
C ALA A 133 -7.28 24.82 29.82
N LEU A 134 -6.54 24.19 30.72
CA LEU A 134 -5.26 23.54 30.42
C LEU A 134 -5.40 22.36 29.44
N PRO A 135 -6.43 21.50 29.51
CA PRO A 135 -6.60 20.43 28.51
C PRO A 135 -6.68 20.94 27.06
N TRP A 136 -7.27 22.12 26.85
CA TRP A 136 -7.24 22.78 25.56
C TRP A 136 -5.83 23.22 25.15
N LEU A 137 -5.10 23.89 26.04
CA LEU A 137 -3.74 24.31 25.75
C LEU A 137 -2.83 23.14 25.44
N ASP A 138 -2.92 22.06 26.22
CA ASP A 138 -2.15 20.82 26.02
C ASP A 138 -2.51 20.09 24.69
N ALA A 139 -3.76 20.14 24.29
CA ALA A 139 -4.18 19.56 23.00
C ALA A 139 -3.75 20.44 21.81
N ALA A 140 -3.73 21.77 21.97
CA ALA A 140 -3.49 22.70 20.89
C ALA A 140 -2.01 22.90 20.55
N VAL A 141 -1.13 22.92 21.58
CA VAL A 141 0.27 23.29 21.39
C VAL A 141 1.19 22.56 22.36
N ALA A 142 2.36 22.16 21.86
CA ALA A 142 3.46 21.68 22.70
C ALA A 142 4.71 22.55 22.47
N LEU A 143 5.45 22.84 23.54
CA LEU A 143 6.73 23.52 23.48
C LEU A 143 7.83 22.46 23.31
N GLY A 144 8.50 22.45 22.14
CA GLY A 144 9.63 21.59 21.85
C GLY A 144 10.93 22.08 22.48
N GLN A 145 12.00 21.27 22.41
CA GLN A 145 13.33 21.64 22.89
C GLN A 145 13.97 22.81 22.08
N ASP A 146 13.56 22.99 20.83
CA ASP A 146 14.10 24.01 19.92
C ASP A 146 13.42 25.37 20.10
N ASP A 147 12.72 25.56 21.22
CA ASP A 147 12.04 26.80 21.58
C ASP A 147 10.91 27.25 20.64
N ASP A 148 10.65 26.55 19.57
CA ASP A 148 9.54 26.84 18.65
C ASP A 148 8.26 26.08 19.05
N PRO A 149 7.12 26.79 19.20
CA PRO A 149 5.85 26.15 19.50
C PRO A 149 5.42 25.25 18.34
N ALA A 150 5.11 24.00 18.64
CA ALA A 150 4.56 23.06 17.68
C ALA A 150 3.06 22.89 17.91
N TYR A 151 2.28 23.25 16.91
CA TYR A 151 0.82 23.23 16.98
C TYR A 151 0.24 21.92 16.48
N SER A 152 -0.86 21.50 17.12
CA SER A 152 -1.64 20.37 16.67
C SER A 152 -2.15 20.59 15.25
N ARG A 153 -1.89 19.62 14.34
CA ARG A 153 -2.45 19.66 13.00
C ARG A 153 -3.97 19.45 12.99
N LEU A 154 -4.48 18.79 14.01
CA LEU A 154 -5.90 18.53 14.15
C LEU A 154 -6.65 19.79 14.64
N LEU A 155 -6.06 20.56 15.58
CA LEU A 155 -6.71 21.72 16.21
C LEU A 155 -6.22 23.07 15.65
N GLY A 156 -5.12 23.09 14.98
CA GLY A 156 -4.67 24.14 14.08
C GLY A 156 -4.71 25.60 14.56
N THR A 157 -4.14 25.92 15.72
CA THR A 157 -4.19 27.29 16.26
C THR A 157 -2.89 28.08 16.12
N GLY A 158 -1.97 27.58 15.31
CA GLY A 158 -0.61 28.15 15.20
C GLY A 158 -0.40 29.16 14.09
N GLY A 159 -1.30 29.27 13.20
CA GLY A 159 -1.14 30.08 12.01
C GLY A 159 -2.48 30.45 11.38
N ASN A 160 -2.38 31.18 10.28
CA ASN A 160 -3.53 31.70 9.57
C ASN A 160 -4.45 30.59 9.07
N PHE A 161 -5.58 30.45 9.71
CA PHE A 161 -6.73 29.70 9.22
C PHE A 161 -7.44 30.52 8.12
N GLY A 162 -6.70 31.01 7.13
CA GLY A 162 -7.20 32.10 6.33
C GLY A 162 -7.64 33.25 7.23
N ARG A 163 -8.88 33.69 7.09
CA ARG A 163 -9.51 34.69 7.96
C ARG A 163 -10.24 34.06 9.15
N GLN A 164 -10.10 32.77 9.41
CA GLN A 164 -10.83 32.06 10.45
C GLN A 164 -9.88 31.41 11.44
N ASP A 165 -10.03 31.75 12.71
CA ASP A 165 -9.40 31.08 13.83
C ASP A 165 -10.31 29.99 14.38
N LEU A 166 -9.75 28.84 14.80
CA LEU A 166 -10.55 27.73 15.34
C LEU A 166 -11.30 28.17 16.60
N SER A 167 -10.65 28.89 17.50
CA SER A 167 -11.29 29.38 18.75
C SER A 167 -12.40 30.38 18.45
N ALA A 168 -12.19 31.31 17.50
CA ALA A 168 -13.22 32.26 17.07
C ALA A 168 -14.44 31.53 16.45
N THR A 169 -14.18 30.54 15.61
CA THR A 169 -15.24 29.68 15.03
C THR A 169 -15.97 28.91 16.13
N TYR A 170 -15.23 28.33 17.09
CA TYR A 170 -15.81 27.63 18.23
C TYR A 170 -16.74 28.52 19.03
N LEU A 171 -16.30 29.73 19.44
CA LEU A 171 -17.11 30.68 20.17
C LEU A 171 -18.37 31.09 19.41
N ALA A 172 -18.28 31.29 18.10
CA ALA A 172 -19.46 31.58 17.27
C ALA A 172 -20.45 30.39 17.21
N ARG A 173 -19.96 29.15 17.19
CA ARG A 173 -20.83 27.96 17.24
C ARG A 173 -21.47 27.78 18.62
N VAL A 174 -20.72 28.03 19.72
CA VAL A 174 -21.27 28.07 21.08
C VAL A 174 -22.41 29.08 21.17
N GLN A 175 -22.20 30.28 20.66
CA GLN A 175 -23.26 31.29 20.62
C GLN A 175 -24.48 30.79 19.85
N SER A 176 -24.27 30.19 18.65
CA SER A 176 -25.36 29.69 17.83
C SER A 176 -26.19 28.63 18.54
N VAL A 177 -25.57 27.63 19.20
CA VAL A 177 -26.30 26.56 19.87
C VAL A 177 -27.02 27.03 21.13
N LEU A 178 -26.57 28.12 21.78
CA LEU A 178 -27.19 28.66 22.98
C LEU A 178 -28.36 29.62 22.67
N THR A 179 -28.38 30.26 21.50
CA THR A 179 -29.34 31.33 21.20
C THR A 179 -30.32 31.04 20.07
N ASP A 180 -30.00 30.11 19.15
CA ASP A 180 -30.86 29.79 18.00
C ASP A 180 -31.95 28.79 18.39
N ARG A 181 -33.19 29.09 18.01
CA ARG A 181 -34.34 28.21 18.28
C ARG A 181 -34.26 26.85 17.59
N ARG A 182 -33.44 26.69 16.57
CA ARG A 182 -33.24 25.45 15.83
C ARG A 182 -32.27 24.48 16.49
N THR A 183 -31.64 24.87 17.60
CA THR A 183 -30.58 24.09 18.26
C THR A 183 -31.00 22.65 18.60
N ARG A 184 -32.27 22.46 19.10
CA ARG A 184 -32.82 21.13 19.37
C ARG A 184 -32.88 20.27 18.09
N GLY A 185 -33.40 20.86 17.01
CA GLY A 185 -33.49 20.17 15.73
C GLY A 185 -32.12 19.83 15.14
N TRP A 186 -31.14 20.71 15.30
CA TRP A 186 -29.75 20.43 14.87
C TRP A 186 -29.12 19.30 15.65
N LEU A 187 -29.28 19.27 16.99
CA LEU A 187 -28.76 18.18 17.82
C LEU A 187 -29.45 16.86 17.50
N HIS A 188 -30.78 16.90 17.39
CA HIS A 188 -31.58 15.71 17.00
C HIS A 188 -31.11 15.16 15.65
N SER A 189 -31.01 16.02 14.62
CA SER A 189 -30.55 15.63 13.27
C SER A 189 -29.13 15.02 13.29
N LEU A 190 -28.23 15.57 14.11
CA LEU A 190 -26.86 15.05 14.22
C LEU A 190 -26.84 13.64 14.82
N LEU A 191 -27.63 13.39 15.86
CA LEU A 191 -27.63 12.14 16.60
C LEU A 191 -28.45 11.03 15.93
N SER A 192 -29.57 11.40 15.27
CA SER A 192 -30.43 10.44 14.56
C SER A 192 -29.98 10.15 13.12
N GLY A 193 -29.22 11.05 12.52
CA GLY A 193 -28.92 11.01 11.10
C GLY A 193 -30.03 11.52 10.18
N GLU A 194 -31.15 12.01 10.75
CA GLU A 194 -32.30 12.53 9.99
C GLU A 194 -32.22 14.05 9.86
N GLU A 195 -32.03 14.55 8.65
CA GLU A 195 -31.96 16.00 8.39
C GLU A 195 -33.37 16.62 8.35
N SER A 196 -33.90 16.93 9.51
CA SER A 196 -35.25 17.53 9.65
C SER A 196 -35.24 19.06 9.80
N THR A 197 -34.08 19.66 10.07
CA THR A 197 -33.98 21.09 10.40
C THR A 197 -32.93 21.77 9.51
N PRO A 198 -33.26 22.91 8.85
CA PRO A 198 -32.33 23.63 8.01
C PRO A 198 -31.08 24.08 8.79
N TYR A 199 -29.90 23.72 8.27
CA TYR A 199 -28.62 24.06 8.87
C TYR A 199 -28.23 25.53 8.72
N LEU A 200 -27.23 25.98 9.43
CA LEU A 200 -26.67 27.32 9.28
C LEU A 200 -25.92 27.43 7.96
N ARG A 201 -26.07 28.56 7.27
CA ARG A 201 -25.21 28.91 6.16
C ARG A 201 -24.02 29.69 6.68
N ASP A 202 -22.92 28.98 6.88
CA ASP A 202 -21.68 29.54 7.42
C ASP A 202 -20.46 28.77 6.93
N ALA A 203 -19.27 29.23 7.31
CA ALA A 203 -18.02 28.59 6.96
C ALA A 203 -17.96 27.16 7.50
N VAL A 204 -17.53 26.25 6.63
CA VAL A 204 -17.52 24.80 6.93
C VAL A 204 -16.37 24.42 7.85
N GLY A 205 -15.23 25.10 7.73
CA GLY A 205 -14.03 24.80 8.50
C GLY A 205 -13.25 23.59 7.98
N GLN A 206 -12.25 23.17 8.75
CA GLN A 206 -11.27 22.16 8.32
C GLN A 206 -11.74 20.71 8.37
N PHE A 207 -12.79 20.44 9.15
CA PHE A 207 -13.18 19.06 9.46
C PHE A 207 -14.15 18.44 8.47
N ASP A 208 -14.81 19.24 7.66
CA ASP A 208 -15.79 18.78 6.68
C ASP A 208 -15.68 19.57 5.36
N PRO A 209 -14.53 19.53 4.69
CA PRO A 209 -14.29 20.31 3.48
C PRO A 209 -15.24 19.93 2.32
N GLY A 210 -15.79 18.71 2.34
CA GLY A 210 -16.72 18.22 1.32
C GLY A 210 -18.04 18.99 1.29
N ARG A 211 -18.43 19.70 2.36
CA ARG A 211 -19.62 20.56 2.41
C ARG A 211 -19.36 21.98 1.92
N ALA A 212 -18.12 22.34 1.63
CA ALA A 212 -17.76 23.65 1.11
C ALA A 212 -17.95 23.73 -0.40
N GLY A 213 -18.49 24.87 -0.86
CA GLY A 213 -18.62 25.18 -2.28
C GLY A 213 -19.81 24.51 -3.00
N GLY A 214 -20.07 24.97 -4.21
CA GLY A 214 -21.04 24.39 -5.12
C GLY A 214 -20.38 23.40 -6.11
N ILE A 215 -21.18 22.83 -7.00
CA ILE A 215 -20.75 21.82 -8.00
C ILE A 215 -19.51 22.23 -8.83
N GLN A 216 -19.26 23.54 -8.97
CA GLN A 216 -18.16 24.10 -9.78
C GLN A 216 -16.92 24.49 -8.98
N SER A 217 -16.88 24.24 -7.68
CA SER A 217 -15.78 24.66 -6.80
C SER A 217 -15.08 23.46 -6.18
N SER A 218 -13.75 23.47 -6.19
CA SER A 218 -13.00 22.49 -5.42
C SER A 218 -13.26 22.69 -3.92
N PRO A 219 -13.69 21.67 -3.19
CA PRO A 219 -13.84 21.74 -1.73
C PRO A 219 -12.56 22.16 -1.02
N LEU A 220 -11.39 21.82 -1.60
CA LEU A 220 -10.08 22.14 -1.04
C LEU A 220 -9.71 23.62 -1.19
N GLU A 221 -10.16 24.27 -2.27
CA GLU A 221 -9.86 25.67 -2.54
C GLU A 221 -10.80 26.64 -1.80
N LYS A 222 -12.02 26.19 -1.51
CA LYS A 222 -13.09 27.02 -0.96
C LYS A 222 -13.66 26.53 0.37
N ALA A 223 -12.84 25.91 1.20
CA ALA A 223 -13.26 25.47 2.55
C ALA A 223 -13.75 26.64 3.44
N ASP A 224 -13.38 27.87 3.09
CA ASP A 224 -13.86 29.08 3.75
C ASP A 224 -15.20 29.61 3.20
N ASP A 225 -15.69 29.03 2.10
CA ASP A 225 -16.99 29.40 1.55
C ASP A 225 -18.12 28.92 2.48
N LYS A 226 -19.20 29.69 2.46
CA LYS A 226 -20.37 29.36 3.27
C LYS A 226 -21.10 28.14 2.69
N GLY A 227 -21.06 27.07 3.46
CA GLY A 227 -21.86 25.86 3.25
C GLY A 227 -23.01 25.74 4.26
N PHE A 228 -23.69 24.60 4.24
CA PHE A 228 -24.69 24.29 5.26
C PHE A 228 -24.04 23.47 6.37
N VAL A 229 -23.94 24.06 7.57
CA VAL A 229 -23.24 23.48 8.73
C VAL A 229 -24.18 23.26 9.88
N ASN A 230 -24.04 22.12 10.56
CA ASN A 230 -24.68 21.87 11.84
C ASN A 230 -23.69 22.31 12.95
N PRO A 231 -24.03 23.32 13.76
CA PRO A 231 -23.12 23.82 14.80
C PRO A 231 -22.69 22.75 15.81
N TRP A 232 -23.57 21.84 16.16
CA TRP A 232 -23.28 20.72 17.09
C TRP A 232 -22.22 19.77 16.54
N SER A 233 -22.20 19.54 15.21
CA SER A 233 -21.13 18.72 14.60
C SER A 233 -19.75 19.29 14.92
N PHE A 234 -19.58 20.60 14.74
CA PHE A 234 -18.29 21.25 15.00
C PHE A 234 -17.92 21.16 16.48
N LEU A 235 -18.86 21.45 17.40
CA LEU A 235 -18.59 21.38 18.84
C LEU A 235 -18.20 19.97 19.28
N LEU A 236 -18.92 18.93 18.82
CA LEU A 236 -18.61 17.54 19.17
C LEU A 236 -17.33 17.03 18.51
N ILE A 237 -16.97 17.52 17.32
CA ILE A 237 -15.68 17.21 16.70
C ILE A 237 -14.54 17.79 17.55
N VAL A 238 -14.67 19.04 18.01
CA VAL A 238 -13.67 19.67 18.86
C VAL A 238 -13.56 18.95 20.21
N GLU A 239 -14.68 18.58 20.83
CA GLU A 239 -14.70 17.73 22.05
C GLU A 239 -13.93 16.41 21.83
N GLY A 240 -14.12 15.75 20.70
CA GLY A 240 -13.39 14.54 20.34
C GLY A 240 -11.91 14.79 20.05
N ALA A 241 -11.59 15.91 19.42
CA ALA A 241 -10.22 16.27 19.09
C ALA A 241 -9.35 16.56 20.34
N LEU A 242 -9.96 17.02 21.43
CA LEU A 242 -9.26 17.21 22.72
C LEU A 242 -8.72 15.90 23.31
N LEU A 243 -9.26 14.75 22.93
CA LEU A 243 -8.73 13.44 23.33
C LEU A 243 -7.39 13.11 22.67
N PHE A 244 -7.08 13.72 21.54
CA PHE A 244 -5.80 13.60 20.84
C PHE A 244 -4.83 14.68 21.29
N ALA A 245 -4.53 14.72 22.58
CA ALA A 245 -3.60 15.69 23.13
C ALA A 245 -2.22 15.57 22.49
N THR A 246 -1.59 16.71 22.22
CA THR A 246 -0.20 16.75 21.73
C THR A 246 0.74 16.26 22.82
N ALA A 247 1.63 15.34 22.47
CA ALA A 247 2.68 14.87 23.35
C ALA A 247 4.06 15.14 22.74
N VAL A 248 5.01 15.55 23.59
CA VAL A 248 6.41 15.65 23.18
C VAL A 248 7.06 14.31 23.38
N VAL A 249 7.32 13.60 22.27
CA VAL A 249 7.92 12.26 22.30
C VAL A 249 9.40 12.35 21.94
N ARG A 250 10.27 11.98 22.87
CA ARG A 250 11.70 11.81 22.60
C ARG A 250 11.95 10.38 22.15
N ARG A 251 12.40 10.18 20.92
CA ARG A 251 12.84 8.86 20.45
C ARG A 251 14.21 8.54 21.02
N HIS A 252 14.38 7.31 21.49
CA HIS A 252 15.69 6.82 21.94
C HIS A 252 16.71 6.98 20.78
N GLY A 253 17.80 7.70 21.01
CA GLY A 253 18.81 8.03 20.01
C GLY A 253 18.47 9.21 19.06
N ALA A 254 17.39 9.95 19.28
CA ALA A 254 17.11 11.18 18.56
C ALA A 254 17.62 12.40 19.37
N GLU A 255 18.28 13.31 18.64
CA GLU A 255 18.85 14.54 19.23
C GLU A 255 17.75 15.51 19.70
N TYR A 256 16.55 15.44 19.07
CA TYR A 256 15.43 16.36 19.33
C TYR A 256 14.12 15.60 19.61
N ALA A 257 13.34 16.12 20.55
CA ALA A 257 11.97 15.69 20.81
C ALA A 257 11.03 16.23 19.72
N ARG A 258 10.07 15.40 19.28
CA ARG A 258 9.08 15.79 18.29
C ARG A 258 7.68 15.73 18.88
N VAL A 259 6.86 16.72 18.49
CA VAL A 259 5.43 16.70 18.81
C VAL A 259 4.72 15.64 17.97
N ALA A 260 3.96 14.80 18.62
CA ALA A 260 3.17 13.76 18.00
C ALA A 260 1.77 13.73 18.62
N LEU A 261 0.78 13.41 17.79
CA LEU A 261 -0.55 12.99 18.23
C LEU A 261 -0.62 11.46 18.30
N PRO A 262 -1.48 10.90 19.16
CA PRO A 262 -1.79 9.47 19.12
C PRO A 262 -2.15 9.04 17.72
N PHE A 263 -1.64 7.88 17.30
CA PHE A 263 -1.91 7.30 15.96
C PHE A 263 -1.66 8.24 14.78
N GLN A 264 -0.79 9.24 14.93
CA GLN A 264 -0.35 10.10 13.84
C GLN A 264 0.93 9.57 13.21
N VAL A 265 0.96 9.55 11.87
CA VAL A 265 2.14 9.20 11.08
C VAL A 265 2.41 10.25 10.01
N ARG A 266 3.59 10.17 9.36
CA ARG A 266 3.90 11.05 8.23
C ARG A 266 2.94 10.78 7.09
N GLY A 267 2.59 11.83 6.36
CA GLY A 267 1.78 11.73 5.17
C GLY A 267 2.42 10.79 4.14
N SER A 268 1.61 9.95 3.57
CA SER A 268 1.99 9.04 2.50
C SER A 268 0.91 9.09 1.43
N VAL A 269 1.33 9.12 0.17
CA VAL A 269 0.41 9.06 -0.97
C VAL A 269 -0.18 7.67 -1.14
N ALA A 270 0.35 6.68 -0.43
CA ALA A 270 -0.09 5.30 -0.52
C ALA A 270 -1.59 5.17 -0.19
N GLY A 271 -2.34 4.53 -1.07
CA GLY A 271 -3.77 4.32 -0.92
C GLY A 271 -4.65 5.51 -1.34
N TYR A 272 -4.10 6.53 -2.00
CA TYR A 272 -4.88 7.64 -2.57
C TYR A 272 -4.83 7.63 -4.11
N PRO A 273 -5.98 7.75 -4.82
CA PRO A 273 -6.02 7.56 -6.27
C PRO A 273 -5.45 8.71 -7.10
N THR A 274 -5.23 9.91 -6.52
CA THR A 274 -4.77 11.07 -7.25
C THR A 274 -3.34 11.46 -6.90
N GLN A 275 -2.46 11.53 -7.91
CA GLN A 275 -1.06 11.96 -7.74
C GLN A 275 -0.93 13.39 -7.21
N ALA A 276 -1.88 14.27 -7.55
CA ALA A 276 -1.89 15.67 -7.11
C ALA A 276 -2.07 15.85 -5.60
N ALA A 277 -2.70 14.90 -4.91
CA ALA A 277 -2.86 14.97 -3.46
C ALA A 277 -1.57 14.63 -2.68
N GLY A 278 -0.60 14.01 -3.35
CA GLY A 278 0.57 13.43 -2.68
C GLY A 278 1.64 14.42 -2.25
N GLU A 279 1.76 15.51 -2.95
CA GLU A 279 2.79 16.52 -2.67
C GLU A 279 2.43 17.40 -1.47
N ASN A 280 1.12 17.47 -1.15
CA ASN A 280 0.59 18.36 -0.13
C ASN A 280 0.07 17.65 1.14
N VAL A 281 0.39 16.36 1.35
CA VAL A 281 -0.02 15.64 2.56
C VAL A 281 1.02 15.81 3.66
N LEU A 282 0.68 16.58 4.68
CA LEU A 282 1.55 16.88 5.83
C LEU A 282 1.63 15.75 6.86
N GLY A 283 0.59 14.90 6.92
CA GLY A 283 0.48 13.81 7.86
C GLY A 283 -0.84 13.06 7.74
N GLU A 284 -0.95 11.98 8.49
CA GLU A 284 -2.16 11.17 8.58
C GLU A 284 -2.52 10.93 10.03
N LEU A 285 -3.80 10.98 10.34
CA LEU A 285 -4.37 10.54 11.60
C LEU A 285 -5.19 9.27 11.36
N TRP A 286 -4.97 8.26 12.17
CA TRP A 286 -5.72 7.02 12.17
C TRP A 286 -6.58 6.96 13.42
N ALA A 287 -7.85 7.33 13.31
CA ALA A 287 -8.79 7.35 14.42
C ALA A 287 -9.26 5.93 14.74
N PRO A 288 -9.06 5.42 15.96
CA PRO A 288 -9.42 4.06 16.32
C PRO A 288 -10.94 3.88 16.47
N GLU A 289 -11.42 2.73 16.06
CA GLU A 289 -12.77 2.22 16.33
C GLU A 289 -12.68 0.93 17.14
N TRP A 290 -13.49 0.81 18.17
CA TRP A 290 -13.57 -0.36 19.05
C TRP A 290 -14.99 -0.91 19.08
N SER A 291 -15.15 -2.22 19.26
CA SER A 291 -16.45 -2.90 19.18
C SER A 291 -17.06 -3.23 20.54
N ALA A 292 -16.25 -3.32 21.59
CA ALA A 292 -16.75 -3.52 22.96
C ALA A 292 -17.16 -2.17 23.57
N PRO A 293 -18.23 -2.11 24.39
CA PRO A 293 -18.54 -0.90 25.15
C PRO A 293 -17.33 -0.48 26.00
N ALA A 294 -16.88 0.75 25.86
CA ALA A 294 -15.77 1.30 26.61
C ALA A 294 -16.11 2.67 27.18
N ARG A 295 -15.65 2.94 28.41
CA ARG A 295 -15.78 4.24 29.07
C ARG A 295 -14.75 5.22 28.57
N LEU A 296 -14.92 6.50 28.89
CA LEU A 296 -14.03 7.56 28.45
C LEU A 296 -12.58 7.36 28.94
N ASP A 297 -12.40 6.95 30.21
CA ASP A 297 -11.09 6.68 30.80
C ASP A 297 -10.35 5.54 30.08
N GLU A 298 -11.04 4.47 29.69
CA GLU A 298 -10.47 3.37 28.91
C GLU A 298 -10.03 3.83 27.51
N ILE A 299 -10.82 4.71 26.89
CA ILE A 299 -10.46 5.28 25.58
C ILE A 299 -9.28 6.26 25.71
N MET A 300 -9.23 7.06 26.77
CA MET A 300 -8.08 7.93 27.03
C MET A 300 -6.80 7.12 27.24
N HIS A 301 -6.90 5.99 27.95
CA HIS A 301 -5.77 5.07 28.12
C HIS A 301 -5.31 4.47 26.77
N LEU A 302 -6.23 4.00 25.97
CA LEU A 302 -5.96 3.50 24.61
C LEU A 302 -5.25 4.56 23.75
N LEU A 303 -5.71 5.79 23.79
CA LEU A 303 -5.12 6.90 23.04
C LEU A 303 -3.73 7.30 23.60
N ALA A 304 -3.53 7.23 24.91
CA ALA A 304 -2.23 7.51 25.52
C ALA A 304 -1.15 6.49 25.11
N GLU A 305 -1.51 5.23 24.94
CA GLU A 305 -0.61 4.21 24.39
C GLU A 305 -0.35 4.43 22.92
N GLY A 306 -1.36 4.72 22.13
CA GLY A 306 -1.35 5.26 20.76
C GLY A 306 -0.34 4.67 19.79
N ARG A 307 0.01 3.37 19.93
CA ARG A 307 1.10 2.72 19.19
C ARG A 307 0.59 1.87 18.06
N ALA A 308 1.28 1.97 16.92
CA ALA A 308 1.21 1.01 15.85
C ALA A 308 2.63 0.56 15.53
N GLU A 309 2.88 -0.76 15.51
CA GLU A 309 4.20 -1.33 15.29
C GLU A 309 4.20 -2.25 14.06
N TRP A 310 5.13 -2.00 13.17
CA TRP A 310 5.42 -2.85 12.02
C TRP A 310 6.85 -3.38 12.14
N ASN A 311 7.01 -4.69 12.12
CA ASN A 311 8.29 -5.38 12.17
C ASN A 311 9.16 -4.91 13.36
N ASN A 312 8.55 -4.87 14.56
CA ASN A 312 9.12 -4.42 15.83
C ASN A 312 9.64 -2.96 15.81
N ARG A 313 9.07 -2.13 14.97
CA ARG A 313 9.39 -0.70 14.90
C ARG A 313 8.10 0.12 14.86
N PRO A 314 8.07 1.28 15.52
CA PRO A 314 6.93 2.18 15.40
C PRO A 314 6.65 2.54 13.94
N ALA A 315 5.39 2.48 13.54
CA ALA A 315 4.93 2.90 12.22
C ALA A 315 5.30 4.37 11.98
N ARG A 316 5.87 4.68 10.82
CA ARG A 316 6.34 6.02 10.46
C ARG A 316 5.55 6.65 9.32
N SER A 317 4.86 5.84 8.54
CA SER A 317 4.06 6.24 7.39
C SER A 317 2.71 5.53 7.40
N GLY A 318 1.77 6.00 6.58
CA GLY A 318 0.48 5.32 6.41
C GLY A 318 0.64 3.88 5.91
N LEU A 319 1.65 3.59 5.12
CA LEU A 319 1.97 2.22 4.69
C LEU A 319 2.39 1.34 5.87
N ASP A 320 3.31 1.82 6.73
CA ASP A 320 3.73 1.07 7.92
C ASP A 320 2.54 0.85 8.85
N PHE A 321 1.66 1.87 8.98
CA PHE A 321 0.46 1.77 9.80
C PHE A 321 -0.52 0.72 9.27
N ALA A 322 -0.81 0.72 7.96
CA ALA A 322 -1.67 -0.30 7.33
C ALA A 322 -1.13 -1.72 7.55
N ARG A 323 0.19 -1.89 7.48
CA ARG A 323 0.86 -3.17 7.75
C ARG A 323 0.78 -3.54 9.23
N ALA A 324 0.99 -2.60 10.16
CA ALA A 324 0.79 -2.84 11.59
C ALA A 324 -0.63 -3.33 11.88
N VAL A 325 -1.64 -2.67 11.32
CA VAL A 325 -3.06 -3.06 11.44
C VAL A 325 -3.32 -4.48 10.91
N SER A 326 -2.64 -4.86 9.84
CA SER A 326 -2.82 -6.17 9.19
C SER A 326 -1.96 -7.30 9.78
N THR A 327 -1.11 -7.00 10.76
CA THR A 327 -0.28 -7.98 11.46
C THR A 327 -0.50 -7.98 12.98
N LEU A 328 -1.57 -7.33 13.44
CA LEU A 328 -1.92 -7.15 14.86
C LEU A 328 -0.82 -6.41 15.67
N GLY A 329 -0.07 -5.54 15.00
CA GLY A 329 0.88 -4.63 15.65
C GLY A 329 0.23 -3.36 16.22
N VAL A 330 -1.04 -3.44 16.63
CA VAL A 330 -1.83 -2.39 17.28
C VAL A 330 -2.50 -2.95 18.53
N ASP A 331 -2.99 -2.04 19.37
CA ASP A 331 -3.59 -2.41 20.65
C ASP A 331 -4.80 -3.34 20.49
N ARG A 332 -4.93 -4.28 21.42
CA ARG A 332 -6.06 -5.19 21.46
C ARG A 332 -7.35 -4.43 21.79
N GLY A 333 -8.43 -4.81 21.15
CA GLY A 333 -9.73 -4.14 21.32
C GLY A 333 -10.06 -3.17 20.21
N ILE A 334 -9.07 -2.69 19.44
CA ILE A 334 -9.33 -1.88 18.25
C ILE A 334 -9.81 -2.80 17.12
N ALA A 335 -10.98 -2.48 16.57
CA ALA A 335 -11.61 -3.24 15.49
C ALA A 335 -11.27 -2.70 14.10
N ALA A 336 -11.07 -1.39 14.00
CA ALA A 336 -10.72 -0.71 12.76
C ALA A 336 -10.11 0.66 13.04
N PHE A 337 -9.61 1.29 11.99
CA PHE A 337 -9.21 2.69 12.00
C PHE A 337 -9.89 3.44 10.86
N GLU A 338 -10.38 4.64 11.15
CA GLU A 338 -10.75 5.63 10.15
C GLU A 338 -9.53 6.51 9.85
N ARG A 339 -9.12 6.55 8.59
CA ARG A 339 -7.92 7.27 8.14
C ARG A 339 -8.28 8.67 7.67
N HIS A 340 -7.57 9.69 8.16
CA HIS A 340 -7.69 11.07 7.73
C HIS A 340 -6.33 11.60 7.26
N LEU A 341 -6.31 12.30 6.14
CA LEU A 341 -5.13 12.97 5.61
C LEU A 341 -5.16 14.45 5.98
N PHE A 342 -4.05 14.98 6.44
CA PHE A 342 -3.87 16.43 6.61
C PHE A 342 -3.29 17.00 5.31
N VAL A 343 -4.15 17.62 4.51
CA VAL A 343 -3.78 18.21 3.22
C VAL A 343 -3.39 19.66 3.41
N ASP A 344 -2.18 20.03 2.96
CA ASP A 344 -1.68 21.41 3.02
C ASP A 344 -2.51 22.37 2.16
N ARG A 345 -2.64 23.60 2.61
CA ARG A 345 -3.34 24.69 1.94
C ARG A 345 -2.43 25.92 1.77
N HIS A 346 -1.18 25.71 1.41
CA HIS A 346 -0.24 26.80 1.13
C HIS A 346 -0.18 27.87 2.26
N GLY A 347 0.21 27.45 3.48
CA GLY A 347 0.36 28.33 4.64
C GLY A 347 -0.90 28.57 5.44
N GLN A 348 -2.02 27.92 5.09
CA GLN A 348 -3.22 27.85 5.92
C GLN A 348 -3.25 26.55 6.72
N ASN A 349 -4.17 26.43 7.67
CA ASN A 349 -4.31 25.16 8.39
C ASN A 349 -4.70 24.01 7.45
N PRO A 350 -4.13 22.83 7.67
CA PRO A 350 -4.42 21.68 6.84
C PRO A 350 -5.88 21.24 6.96
N LEU A 351 -6.44 20.76 5.87
CA LEU A 351 -7.75 20.10 5.88
C LEU A 351 -7.60 18.67 6.32
N ALA A 352 -8.50 18.20 7.18
CA ALA A 352 -8.62 16.79 7.54
C ALA A 352 -9.56 16.10 6.53
N VAL A 353 -8.99 15.35 5.59
CA VAL A 353 -9.74 14.70 4.51
C VAL A 353 -9.88 13.20 4.81
N PRO A 354 -11.10 12.64 4.87
CA PRO A 354 -11.30 11.22 5.05
C PRO A 354 -10.64 10.42 3.90
N ALA A 355 -9.88 9.38 4.25
CA ALA A 355 -9.12 8.54 3.31
C ALA A 355 -9.50 7.06 3.40
N GLY A 356 -10.61 6.77 4.06
CA GLY A 356 -11.22 5.46 4.16
C GLY A 356 -10.84 4.68 5.41
N ARG A 357 -11.53 3.57 5.58
CA ARG A 357 -11.51 2.71 6.77
C ARG A 357 -10.66 1.47 6.54
N VAL A 358 -9.88 1.09 7.55
CA VAL A 358 -9.03 -0.10 7.54
C VAL A 358 -9.38 -0.99 8.74
N LYS A 359 -9.85 -2.21 8.49
CA LYS A 359 -10.19 -3.17 9.56
C LYS A 359 -8.91 -3.79 10.13
N VAL A 360 -8.85 -3.95 11.44
CA VAL A 360 -7.80 -4.69 12.13
C VAL A 360 -8.00 -6.19 11.93
N GLY A 361 -6.93 -6.89 11.57
CA GLY A 361 -6.98 -8.34 11.43
C GLY A 361 -5.78 -8.90 10.68
N PRO A 362 -5.35 -10.14 11.01
CA PRO A 362 -4.18 -10.74 10.41
C PRO A 362 -4.39 -11.03 8.92
N ARG A 363 -3.40 -10.65 8.10
CA ARG A 363 -3.34 -10.94 6.66
C ARG A 363 -2.01 -11.60 6.34
N ARG A 364 -2.04 -12.87 5.96
CA ARG A 364 -0.86 -13.74 5.86
C ARG A 364 0.22 -13.19 4.90
N GLY A 365 -0.15 -12.74 3.73
CA GLY A 365 0.79 -12.29 2.70
C GLY A 365 1.58 -11.04 3.08
N VAL A 366 1.09 -10.23 4.01
CA VAL A 366 1.70 -8.93 4.36
C VAL A 366 3.08 -9.10 4.99
N GLN A 367 3.23 -10.05 5.93
CA GLN A 367 4.50 -10.29 6.60
C GLN A 367 5.58 -10.81 5.64
N LEU A 368 5.20 -11.56 4.61
CA LEU A 368 6.14 -12.08 3.61
C LEU A 368 6.80 -10.96 2.79
N LEU A 369 6.20 -9.78 2.77
CA LEU A 369 6.70 -8.60 2.05
C LEU A 369 7.61 -7.70 2.92
N ALA A 370 7.86 -8.04 4.19
CA ALA A 370 8.72 -7.28 5.09
C ALA A 370 10.16 -7.06 4.54
N PRO A 371 10.79 -8.00 3.83
CA PRO A 371 12.11 -7.79 3.24
C PRO A 371 12.19 -6.62 2.26
N LEU A 372 11.06 -6.20 1.65
CA LEU A 372 11.00 -5.00 0.79
C LEU A 372 11.37 -3.72 1.54
N ASP A 373 11.17 -3.63 2.85
CA ASP A 373 11.41 -2.39 3.61
C ASP A 373 12.84 -1.91 3.53
N THR A 374 13.80 -2.83 3.56
CA THR A 374 15.22 -2.51 3.43
C THR A 374 15.53 -1.92 2.06
N TRP A 375 14.98 -2.52 1.01
CA TRP A 375 15.18 -2.07 -0.36
C TRP A 375 14.48 -0.73 -0.63
N LEU A 376 13.24 -0.56 -0.19
CA LEU A 376 12.51 0.71 -0.26
C LEU A 376 13.23 1.81 0.52
N GLY A 377 13.83 1.45 1.68
CA GLY A 377 14.65 2.37 2.46
C GLY A 377 15.92 2.82 1.74
N GLN A 378 16.53 1.98 0.91
CA GLN A 378 17.67 2.37 0.06
C GLN A 378 17.20 3.33 -1.06
N LEU A 379 16.09 3.02 -1.72
CA LEU A 379 15.52 3.89 -2.76
C LEU A 379 15.17 5.28 -2.23
N ARG A 380 14.50 5.37 -1.07
CA ARG A 380 14.14 6.67 -0.47
C ARG A 380 15.34 7.55 -0.08
N ARG A 381 16.54 6.96 0.08
CA ARG A 381 17.77 7.69 0.37
C ARG A 381 18.57 8.05 -0.87
N ALA A 382 18.28 7.43 -2.00
CA ALA A 382 18.94 7.72 -3.27
C ALA A 382 18.29 8.94 -3.96
N GLU A 383 19.06 9.68 -4.73
CA GLU A 383 18.51 10.69 -5.63
C GLU A 383 17.83 9.99 -6.81
N LEU A 384 16.50 10.06 -6.84
CA LEU A 384 15.71 9.36 -7.84
C LEU A 384 15.27 10.32 -8.97
N PRO A 385 15.36 9.89 -10.23
CA PRO A 385 14.66 10.57 -11.33
C PRO A 385 13.14 10.50 -11.13
N ALA A 386 12.40 11.52 -11.58
CA ALA A 386 10.95 11.63 -11.41
C ALA A 386 10.15 10.38 -11.86
N GLN A 387 10.57 9.74 -12.96
CA GLN A 387 9.94 8.50 -13.42
C GLN A 387 10.11 7.35 -12.42
N LEU A 388 11.25 7.28 -11.72
CA LEU A 388 11.48 6.24 -10.73
C LEU A 388 10.77 6.55 -9.41
N GLU A 389 10.66 7.81 -9.02
CA GLU A 389 9.81 8.22 -7.90
C GLU A 389 8.35 7.79 -8.13
N THR A 390 7.82 7.99 -9.34
CA THR A 390 6.48 7.52 -9.70
C THR A 390 6.34 6.01 -9.57
N ARG A 391 7.36 5.24 -9.98
CA ARG A 391 7.36 3.77 -9.81
C ARG A 391 7.48 3.35 -8.35
N LEU A 392 8.28 4.05 -7.55
CA LEU A 392 8.37 3.82 -6.10
C LEU A 392 7.03 4.07 -5.41
N ARG A 393 6.36 5.18 -5.74
CA ARG A 393 5.00 5.48 -5.25
C ARG A 393 4.00 4.38 -5.64
N ALA A 394 4.10 3.84 -6.87
CA ALA A 394 3.24 2.73 -7.30
C ALA A 394 3.49 1.45 -6.47
N VAL A 395 4.74 1.14 -6.10
CA VAL A 395 5.05 0.02 -5.19
C VAL A 395 4.43 0.25 -3.82
N GLU A 396 4.60 1.44 -3.24
CA GLU A 396 4.03 1.79 -1.93
C GLU A 396 2.51 1.73 -1.94
N HIS A 397 1.88 2.17 -3.03
CA HIS A 397 0.43 2.11 -3.21
C HIS A 397 -0.07 0.67 -3.28
N ALA A 398 0.55 -0.18 -4.09
CA ALA A 398 0.19 -1.59 -4.20
C ALA A 398 0.35 -2.32 -2.85
N LEU A 399 1.44 -2.06 -2.12
CA LEU A 399 1.67 -2.59 -0.78
C LEU A 399 0.60 -2.14 0.22
N PHE A 400 0.17 -0.88 0.14
CA PHE A 400 -0.89 -0.35 1.00
C PHE A 400 -2.23 -1.03 0.71
N LEU A 401 -2.60 -1.17 -0.56
CA LEU A 401 -3.85 -1.81 -0.96
C LEU A 401 -3.88 -3.29 -0.51
N HIS A 402 -2.77 -4.01 -0.73
CA HIS A 402 -2.64 -5.39 -0.27
C HIS A 402 -2.72 -5.49 1.26
N ALA A 403 -2.02 -4.62 2.01
CA ALA A 403 -2.11 -4.57 3.46
C ALA A 403 -3.53 -4.25 3.96
N ARG A 404 -4.29 -3.44 3.23
CA ARG A 404 -5.66 -3.08 3.59
C ARG A 404 -6.66 -4.21 3.42
N SER A 405 -6.59 -4.99 2.32
CA SER A 405 -7.57 -6.01 1.99
C SER A 405 -7.10 -7.45 2.21
N GLY A 406 -5.83 -7.74 1.92
CA GLY A 406 -5.26 -9.09 1.92
C GLY A 406 -5.66 -9.92 0.69
N GLU A 407 -6.23 -9.30 -0.35
CA GLU A 407 -6.64 -10.00 -1.57
C GLU A 407 -5.44 -10.50 -2.37
N PRO A 408 -5.48 -11.76 -2.87
CA PRO A 408 -4.37 -12.35 -3.63
C PRO A 408 -4.00 -11.57 -4.89
N ASP A 409 -4.99 -11.00 -5.59
CA ASP A 409 -4.76 -10.23 -6.81
C ASP A 409 -3.95 -8.96 -6.54
N LEU A 410 -4.14 -8.34 -5.37
CA LEU A 410 -3.33 -7.18 -4.97
C LEU A 410 -1.88 -7.57 -4.63
N LEU A 411 -1.63 -8.82 -4.19
CA LEU A 411 -0.27 -9.33 -4.08
C LEU A 411 0.40 -9.45 -5.46
N VAL A 412 -0.34 -9.87 -6.48
CA VAL A 412 0.14 -9.91 -7.86
C VAL A 412 0.52 -8.50 -8.35
N GLU A 413 -0.31 -7.50 -8.05
CA GLU A 413 -0.01 -6.10 -8.39
C GLU A 413 1.24 -5.58 -7.65
N VAL A 414 1.49 -6.02 -6.41
CA VAL A 414 2.75 -5.70 -5.72
C VAL A 414 3.95 -6.20 -6.53
N PHE A 415 3.95 -7.47 -6.98
CA PHE A 415 5.05 -8.00 -7.78
C PHE A 415 5.20 -7.29 -9.12
N SER A 416 4.11 -6.96 -9.78
CA SER A 416 4.12 -6.18 -11.02
C SER A 416 4.75 -4.80 -10.81
N ALA A 417 4.39 -4.08 -9.74
CA ALA A 417 4.95 -2.78 -9.40
C ALA A 417 6.44 -2.87 -9.02
N VAL A 418 6.80 -3.86 -8.18
CA VAL A 418 8.19 -4.14 -7.79
C VAL A 418 9.04 -4.43 -9.03
N GLY A 419 8.54 -5.25 -9.96
CA GLY A 419 9.25 -5.59 -11.18
C GLY A 419 9.56 -4.37 -12.05
N ARG A 420 8.57 -3.52 -12.29
CA ARG A 420 8.77 -2.24 -13.02
C ARG A 420 9.79 -1.32 -12.35
N CYS A 421 9.77 -1.27 -11.02
CA CYS A 421 10.71 -0.43 -10.26
C CYS A 421 12.13 -1.04 -10.27
N HIS A 422 12.26 -2.35 -9.98
CA HIS A 422 13.54 -3.06 -9.97
C HIS A 422 14.24 -3.03 -11.33
N GLU A 423 13.49 -3.20 -12.42
CA GLU A 423 14.05 -3.11 -13.78
C GLU A 423 14.59 -1.71 -14.09
N ALA A 424 13.92 -0.65 -13.62
CA ALA A 424 14.44 0.71 -13.78
C ALA A 424 15.75 0.93 -13.00
N VAL A 425 15.86 0.39 -11.78
CA VAL A 425 17.12 0.39 -11.02
C VAL A 425 18.20 -0.39 -11.75
N ALA A 426 17.86 -1.57 -12.28
CA ALA A 426 18.81 -2.42 -13.02
C ALA A 426 19.41 -1.74 -14.26
N ARG A 427 18.66 -0.85 -14.91
CA ARG A 427 19.12 -0.08 -16.08
C ARG A 427 19.98 1.14 -15.72
N SER A 428 19.89 1.64 -14.49
CA SER A 428 20.61 2.83 -14.06
C SER A 428 21.95 2.49 -13.42
N GLY A 429 23.05 2.83 -14.10
CA GLY A 429 24.40 2.62 -13.56
C GLY A 429 24.68 3.41 -12.28
N SER A 430 24.06 4.59 -12.08
CA SER A 430 24.20 5.38 -10.87
C SER A 430 23.47 4.70 -9.68
N LEU A 431 22.26 4.24 -9.90
CA LEU A 431 21.46 3.61 -8.84
C LEU A 431 22.00 2.24 -8.42
N ARG A 432 22.58 1.48 -9.34
CA ARG A 432 23.24 0.20 -8.99
C ARG A 432 24.39 0.36 -8.00
N ARG A 433 24.97 1.55 -7.85
CA ARG A 433 26.01 1.83 -6.84
C ARG A 433 25.45 2.09 -5.44
N SER A 434 24.21 2.58 -5.35
CA SER A 434 23.57 2.98 -4.07
C SER A 434 22.47 2.03 -3.58
N VAL A 435 21.87 1.28 -4.49
CA VAL A 435 20.74 0.37 -4.21
C VAL A 435 21.17 -1.05 -4.55
N ARG A 436 21.10 -1.97 -3.61
CA ARG A 436 21.44 -3.39 -3.83
C ARG A 436 20.33 -4.11 -4.63
N PRO A 437 20.66 -5.21 -5.34
CA PRO A 437 19.62 -6.04 -5.94
C PRO A 437 18.67 -6.56 -4.86
N LEU A 438 17.36 -6.53 -5.15
CA LEU A 438 16.36 -7.08 -4.24
C LEU A 438 16.40 -8.61 -4.25
N LEU A 439 16.40 -9.22 -3.06
CA LEU A 439 16.16 -10.65 -2.88
C LEU A 439 15.14 -10.81 -1.75
N MET A 440 14.03 -11.43 -2.05
CA MET A 440 13.00 -11.78 -1.08
C MET A 440 13.13 -13.26 -0.72
N PRO A 441 13.32 -13.59 0.55
CA PRO A 441 13.32 -14.96 1.01
C PRO A 441 11.90 -15.57 0.95
N ASP A 442 11.75 -16.82 1.39
CA ASP A 442 10.47 -17.52 1.57
C ASP A 442 9.63 -17.71 0.30
N GLY A 443 10.31 -18.07 -0.80
CA GLY A 443 9.63 -18.45 -2.05
C GLY A 443 8.48 -19.44 -1.89
N PRO A 444 8.61 -20.52 -1.09
CA PRO A 444 7.51 -21.45 -0.86
C PRO A 444 6.24 -20.80 -0.32
N ALA A 445 6.36 -19.96 0.70
CA ALA A 445 5.21 -19.28 1.32
C ALA A 445 4.58 -18.25 0.35
N LEU A 446 5.43 -17.53 -0.40
CA LEU A 446 4.95 -16.62 -1.45
C LEU A 446 4.22 -17.37 -2.58
N LEU A 447 4.71 -18.56 -2.98
CA LEU A 447 4.03 -19.37 -3.98
C LEU A 447 2.65 -19.81 -3.51
N ASP A 448 2.51 -20.21 -2.24
CA ASP A 448 1.22 -20.63 -1.68
C ASP A 448 0.17 -19.51 -1.71
N GLU A 449 0.58 -18.26 -1.47
CA GLU A 449 -0.34 -17.11 -1.60
C GLU A 449 -0.63 -16.78 -3.07
N LEU A 450 0.38 -16.77 -3.95
CA LEU A 450 0.21 -16.46 -5.37
C LEU A 450 -0.59 -17.53 -6.14
N ARG A 451 -0.56 -18.78 -5.72
CA ARG A 451 -1.35 -19.87 -6.34
C ARG A 451 -2.85 -19.60 -6.32
N LYS A 452 -3.35 -18.85 -5.36
CA LYS A 452 -4.77 -18.49 -5.26
C LYS A 452 -5.18 -17.60 -6.42
N ALA A 453 -4.37 -16.59 -6.75
CA ALA A 453 -4.61 -15.72 -7.90
C ALA A 453 -4.29 -16.42 -9.24
N ALA A 454 -3.32 -17.33 -9.25
CA ALA A 454 -2.90 -18.03 -10.46
C ALA A 454 -3.99 -18.93 -11.09
N ALA A 455 -5.07 -19.25 -10.34
CA ALA A 455 -6.19 -20.02 -10.87
C ALA A 455 -6.82 -19.35 -12.11
N ASP A 456 -7.00 -18.04 -12.05
CA ASP A 456 -7.68 -17.26 -13.08
C ASP A 456 -6.75 -16.35 -13.90
N ASP A 457 -5.47 -16.25 -13.54
CA ASP A 457 -4.48 -15.35 -14.15
C ASP A 457 -3.44 -16.14 -14.96
N ALA A 458 -3.57 -16.10 -16.29
CA ALA A 458 -2.67 -16.79 -17.21
C ALA A 458 -1.26 -16.16 -17.28
N GLU A 459 -1.18 -14.82 -17.21
CA GLU A 459 0.12 -14.11 -17.14
C GLU A 459 0.90 -14.50 -15.89
N LEU A 460 0.22 -14.59 -14.75
CA LEU A 460 0.85 -15.01 -13.49
C LEU A 460 1.36 -16.47 -13.59
N ARG A 461 0.58 -17.39 -14.18
CA ARG A 461 1.02 -18.78 -14.38
C ARG A 461 2.30 -18.86 -15.21
N ILE A 462 2.34 -18.15 -16.32
CA ILE A 462 3.53 -18.09 -17.20
C ILE A 462 4.71 -17.43 -16.49
N ALA A 463 4.48 -16.31 -15.80
CA ALA A 463 5.53 -15.61 -15.05
C ALA A 463 6.12 -16.49 -13.95
N LEU A 464 5.28 -17.23 -13.19
CA LEU A 464 5.74 -18.20 -12.18
C LEU A 464 6.52 -19.35 -12.82
N GLY A 465 6.06 -19.87 -13.97
CA GLY A 465 6.78 -20.91 -14.71
C GLY A 465 8.22 -20.50 -15.04
N PHE A 466 8.42 -19.28 -15.52
CA PHE A 466 9.76 -18.74 -15.80
C PHE A 466 10.53 -18.40 -14.53
N ALA A 467 9.91 -17.70 -13.57
CA ALA A 467 10.62 -17.18 -12.41
C ALA A 467 11.13 -18.29 -11.47
N THR A 468 10.37 -19.37 -11.31
CA THR A 468 10.70 -20.51 -10.44
C THR A 468 11.65 -21.51 -11.11
N ALA A 469 11.87 -21.39 -12.41
CA ALA A 469 12.68 -22.30 -13.19
C ALA A 469 14.16 -22.25 -12.76
N ARG A 470 14.70 -23.40 -12.34
CA ARG A 470 16.04 -23.54 -11.80
C ARG A 470 16.64 -24.91 -12.00
N ASP A 471 17.95 -25.01 -11.90
CA ASP A 471 18.67 -26.28 -11.81
C ASP A 471 19.10 -26.56 -10.36
N PRO A 472 19.13 -27.82 -9.90
CA PRO A 472 19.61 -28.16 -8.58
C PRO A 472 21.11 -27.84 -8.47
N LYS A 473 21.57 -27.48 -7.27
CA LYS A 473 23.02 -27.37 -7.03
C LYS A 473 23.64 -28.75 -7.23
N PRO A 474 24.78 -28.84 -7.93
CA PRO A 474 25.49 -30.12 -8.03
C PRO A 474 25.86 -30.63 -6.62
N ALA A 475 25.57 -31.88 -6.35
CA ALA A 475 25.77 -32.51 -5.04
C ALA A 475 27.26 -32.62 -4.65
N LEU A 476 28.20 -32.53 -5.60
CA LEU A 476 29.64 -32.55 -5.40
C LEU A 476 30.29 -31.38 -6.15
N PRO A 477 31.35 -30.75 -5.61
CA PRO A 477 32.12 -29.76 -6.36
C PRO A 477 32.85 -30.49 -7.49
N LEU A 478 32.27 -30.50 -8.67
CA LEU A 478 32.96 -30.90 -9.87
C LEU A 478 34.10 -29.94 -10.14
N ARG A 479 35.23 -30.42 -10.58
CA ARG A 479 36.52 -29.68 -10.74
C ARG A 479 36.43 -28.49 -11.71
N ASP A 480 35.36 -28.30 -12.45
CA ASP A 480 35.05 -27.09 -13.24
C ASP A 480 33.61 -27.11 -13.80
N PRO A 481 32.57 -27.08 -12.99
CA PRO A 481 31.23 -26.90 -13.56
C PRO A 481 31.04 -25.40 -13.74
N LYS A 482 30.95 -24.92 -14.96
CA LYS A 482 30.30 -23.63 -15.24
C LYS A 482 28.86 -23.80 -14.76
N PRO A 483 28.45 -23.14 -13.66
CA PRO A 483 27.09 -23.32 -13.14
C PRO A 483 26.11 -22.90 -14.23
N ALA A 484 25.08 -23.73 -14.45
CA ALA A 484 24.00 -23.39 -15.35
C ALA A 484 23.42 -22.04 -14.89
N LEU A 485 23.41 -21.04 -15.79
CA LEU A 485 23.03 -19.67 -15.47
C LEU A 485 21.55 -19.62 -15.11
N PRO A 486 21.16 -19.22 -13.89
CA PRO A 486 19.75 -19.04 -13.55
C PRO A 486 19.12 -17.97 -14.43
N LEU A 487 17.84 -18.09 -14.70
CA LEU A 487 17.13 -17.18 -15.61
C LEU A 487 17.29 -15.72 -15.20
N ARG A 488 17.31 -15.44 -13.89
CA ARG A 488 17.52 -14.10 -13.35
C ARG A 488 18.82 -13.46 -13.85
N SER A 489 19.94 -14.17 -13.86
CA SER A 489 21.24 -13.64 -14.32
C SER A 489 21.32 -13.45 -15.82
N LEU A 490 20.46 -14.12 -16.59
CA LEU A 490 20.33 -13.93 -18.04
C LEU A 490 19.53 -12.67 -18.38
N LEU A 491 18.50 -12.36 -17.56
CA LEU A 491 17.56 -11.26 -17.79
C LEU A 491 17.91 -9.98 -17.05
N SER A 492 18.65 -10.06 -15.94
CA SER A 492 19.06 -8.91 -15.11
C SER A 492 20.56 -8.90 -14.92
N PRO A 493 21.20 -7.71 -14.77
CA PRO A 493 22.65 -7.60 -14.58
C PRO A 493 23.06 -7.91 -13.14
N VAL A 494 22.84 -9.13 -12.70
CA VAL A 494 23.17 -9.61 -11.33
C VAL A 494 24.14 -10.78 -11.40
N THR A 495 24.95 -10.94 -10.34
CA THR A 495 25.83 -12.09 -10.16
C THR A 495 25.04 -13.36 -9.85
N VAL A 496 25.68 -14.50 -10.13
CA VAL A 496 25.22 -15.81 -9.69
C VAL A 496 26.05 -16.21 -8.49
N ASP A 497 25.41 -16.46 -7.36
CA ASP A 497 25.96 -16.93 -6.07
C ASP A 497 27.50 -16.83 -5.82
N PRO A 498 27.98 -16.59 -4.59
CA PRO A 498 27.25 -16.63 -3.32
C PRO A 498 26.62 -15.30 -2.89
N SER A 499 27.09 -14.18 -3.43
CA SER A 499 26.54 -12.85 -3.12
C SER A 499 25.76 -12.30 -4.31
N LEU A 500 24.51 -11.94 -4.08
CA LEU A 500 23.70 -11.28 -5.09
C LEU A 500 24.13 -9.80 -5.20
N GLU A 501 24.88 -9.48 -6.25
CA GLU A 501 25.40 -8.14 -6.52
C GLU A 501 25.08 -7.72 -7.95
N TRP A 502 25.09 -6.41 -8.21
CA TRP A 502 25.02 -5.91 -9.57
C TRP A 502 26.33 -6.17 -10.32
N THR A 503 26.21 -6.67 -11.54
CA THR A 503 27.36 -6.79 -12.44
C THR A 503 27.62 -5.48 -13.16
N HIS A 504 28.88 -5.21 -13.50
CA HIS A 504 29.24 -4.06 -14.35
C HIS A 504 28.79 -4.24 -15.80
N ARG A 505 28.59 -5.49 -16.23
CA ARG A 505 28.13 -5.81 -17.59
C ARG A 505 26.62 -5.62 -17.66
N PRO A 506 26.11 -4.94 -18.70
CA PRO A 506 24.68 -4.87 -18.92
C PRO A 506 24.10 -6.28 -19.17
N SER A 507 22.86 -6.49 -18.79
CA SER A 507 22.15 -7.70 -19.19
C SER A 507 22.10 -7.77 -20.72
N LEU A 508 22.42 -8.93 -21.26
CA LEU A 508 22.43 -9.15 -22.71
C LEU A 508 21.04 -9.43 -23.28
N ALA A 509 20.05 -9.64 -22.39
CA ALA A 509 18.66 -9.91 -22.74
C ALA A 509 17.70 -9.14 -21.78
N PRO A 510 17.72 -7.81 -21.73
CA PRO A 510 16.85 -7.09 -20.84
C PRO A 510 15.38 -7.25 -21.25
N LEU A 511 14.51 -7.49 -20.29
CA LEU A 511 13.05 -7.66 -20.51
C LEU A 511 12.42 -6.49 -21.27
N GLY A 512 12.96 -5.29 -21.12
CA GLY A 512 12.48 -4.12 -21.83
C GLY A 512 12.82 -4.03 -23.32
N SER A 513 13.56 -4.98 -23.86
CA SER A 513 13.79 -5.12 -25.32
C SER A 513 12.71 -5.92 -26.04
N GLY A 514 11.67 -6.34 -25.33
CA GLY A 514 10.61 -7.24 -25.77
C GLY A 514 10.71 -8.57 -25.07
N LEU A 515 9.62 -9.01 -24.44
CA LEU A 515 9.58 -10.21 -23.60
C LEU A 515 10.01 -11.47 -24.37
N GLY A 516 9.39 -11.71 -25.52
CA GLY A 516 9.69 -12.89 -26.35
C GLY A 516 11.16 -12.92 -26.78
N VAL A 517 11.70 -11.78 -27.22
CA VAL A 517 13.10 -11.65 -27.65
C VAL A 517 14.06 -11.90 -26.49
N ALA A 518 13.78 -11.35 -25.30
CA ALA A 518 14.62 -11.54 -24.12
C ALA A 518 14.67 -13.00 -23.67
N LEU A 519 13.51 -13.67 -23.63
CA LEU A 519 13.41 -15.09 -23.26
C LEU A 519 14.04 -16.02 -24.35
N ALA A 520 13.86 -15.70 -25.62
CA ALA A 520 14.52 -16.44 -26.70
C ALA A 520 16.05 -16.34 -26.62
N GLU A 521 16.58 -15.16 -26.28
CA GLU A 521 18.02 -15.00 -26.06
C GLU A 521 18.49 -15.77 -24.82
N ALA A 522 17.70 -15.81 -23.76
CA ALA A 522 18.00 -16.64 -22.60
C ALA A 522 18.03 -18.13 -22.97
N ALA A 523 17.06 -18.62 -23.77
CA ALA A 523 17.03 -19.99 -24.28
C ALA A 523 18.26 -20.30 -25.14
N ARG A 524 18.66 -19.38 -26.05
CA ARG A 524 19.85 -19.54 -26.90
C ARG A 524 21.12 -19.68 -26.05
N ARG A 525 21.27 -18.92 -24.99
CA ARG A 525 22.47 -19.00 -24.13
C ARG A 525 22.54 -20.27 -23.33
N ARG A 526 21.39 -20.79 -22.91
CA ARG A 526 21.32 -22.07 -22.21
C ARG A 526 21.60 -23.23 -23.15
N GLY A 527 21.18 -23.15 -24.41
CA GLY A 527 21.42 -24.16 -25.45
C GLY A 527 22.84 -24.14 -26.04
N PHE A 528 23.66 -23.11 -25.73
CA PHE A 528 25.03 -23.05 -26.27
C PHE A 528 25.95 -23.94 -25.43
N PRO A 529 26.57 -24.98 -25.96
CA PRO A 529 27.32 -25.94 -25.18
C PRO A 529 28.59 -25.31 -24.65
N GLY A 530 28.66 -25.14 -23.32
CA GLY A 530 29.93 -25.11 -22.61
C GLY A 530 30.45 -26.55 -22.40
N GLU A 531 29.57 -27.53 -22.37
CA GLU A 531 29.87 -28.94 -22.25
C GLU A 531 28.76 -29.74 -22.95
N VAL A 532 29.13 -30.46 -23.97
CA VAL A 532 28.32 -31.54 -24.52
C VAL A 532 28.39 -32.65 -23.49
N GLU A 533 27.30 -32.84 -22.72
CA GLU A 533 27.16 -34.10 -21.98
C GLU A 533 27.19 -35.20 -23.05
N GLU A 534 28.26 -35.98 -23.10
CA GLU A 534 28.35 -37.15 -23.97
C GLU A 534 27.25 -38.15 -23.58
N VAL A 535 26.10 -37.98 -24.19
CA VAL A 535 25.02 -38.94 -24.07
C VAL A 535 25.32 -40.09 -25.01
N HIS A 536 25.84 -41.16 -24.46
CA HIS A 536 26.19 -42.43 -25.10
C HIS A 536 26.97 -42.32 -26.44
N PRO A 537 28.18 -42.88 -26.52
CA PRO A 537 29.02 -42.82 -27.72
C PRO A 537 28.40 -43.56 -28.94
N ASP A 538 27.37 -44.37 -28.70
CA ASP A 538 26.77 -45.23 -29.72
C ASP A 538 25.58 -44.62 -30.48
N LEU A 539 25.15 -43.38 -30.13
CA LEU A 539 24.08 -42.69 -30.84
C LEU A 539 24.64 -41.85 -31.98
N GLU A 540 24.00 -41.95 -33.16
CA GLU A 540 24.38 -41.15 -34.34
C GLU A 540 24.41 -39.63 -33.98
N PRO A 541 25.34 -38.85 -34.59
CA PRO A 541 25.46 -37.41 -34.39
C PRO A 541 24.15 -36.63 -34.58
N ALA A 542 23.23 -37.20 -35.38
CA ALA A 542 21.93 -36.61 -35.71
C ALA A 542 20.93 -36.57 -34.50
N VAL A 543 21.22 -37.28 -33.43
CA VAL A 543 20.33 -37.39 -32.25
C VAL A 543 20.88 -36.61 -31.05
N ARG A 544 22.08 -36.05 -31.18
CA ARG A 544 22.64 -35.19 -30.10
C ARG A 544 21.79 -33.97 -29.89
N GLY A 545 21.27 -33.80 -28.67
CA GLY A 545 20.49 -32.66 -28.25
C GLY A 545 21.08 -32.02 -27.00
N VAL A 546 20.68 -30.81 -26.75
CA VAL A 546 21.12 -30.03 -25.55
C VAL A 546 19.99 -29.88 -24.56
N ARG A 547 20.36 -29.61 -23.32
CA ARG A 547 19.40 -29.25 -22.28
C ARG A 547 19.20 -27.75 -22.31
N ILE A 548 18.02 -27.29 -22.73
CA ILE A 548 17.65 -25.85 -22.72
C ILE A 548 16.79 -25.52 -21.46
N GLY A 549 15.81 -26.36 -21.16
CA GLY A 549 14.91 -26.23 -20.03
C GLY A 549 15.59 -26.38 -18.68
N PHE A 550 14.84 -26.15 -17.63
CA PHE A 550 15.26 -26.23 -16.22
C PHE A 550 14.75 -27.52 -15.57
N GLN A 551 15.49 -28.04 -14.58
CA GLN A 551 15.17 -29.33 -13.92
C GLN A 551 14.06 -29.19 -12.88
N GLN A 552 13.96 -28.04 -12.22
CA GLN A 552 13.02 -27.78 -11.13
C GLN A 552 12.24 -26.50 -11.40
N GLY A 553 11.09 -26.38 -10.77
CA GLY A 553 10.21 -25.21 -10.83
C GLY A 553 8.75 -25.61 -11.06
N VAL A 554 7.93 -24.60 -11.12
CA VAL A 554 6.49 -24.75 -11.35
C VAL A 554 6.24 -25.28 -12.79
N HIS A 555 5.34 -26.26 -12.91
CA HIS A 555 4.86 -26.74 -14.19
C HIS A 555 3.66 -25.91 -14.64
N VAL A 556 3.70 -25.46 -15.88
CA VAL A 556 2.64 -24.64 -16.49
C VAL A 556 1.86 -25.49 -17.49
N ALA A 557 0.54 -25.56 -17.33
CA ALA A 557 -0.33 -26.31 -18.24
C ALA A 557 -0.23 -25.81 -19.68
N ALA A 558 -0.32 -26.74 -20.65
CA ALA A 558 -0.21 -26.43 -22.07
C ALA A 558 -1.19 -25.35 -22.57
N ALA A 559 -2.38 -25.25 -21.97
CA ALA A 559 -3.34 -24.17 -22.28
C ALA A 559 -2.80 -22.77 -22.03
N SER A 560 -2.06 -22.56 -20.94
CA SER A 560 -1.43 -21.26 -20.64
C SER A 560 -0.24 -21.00 -21.57
N VAL A 561 0.52 -22.03 -21.89
CA VAL A 561 1.63 -21.96 -22.88
C VAL A 561 1.09 -21.58 -24.26
N HIS A 562 -0.04 -22.17 -24.67
CA HIS A 562 -0.71 -21.82 -25.91
C HIS A 562 -1.11 -20.32 -25.91
N ALA A 563 -1.76 -19.83 -24.88
CA ALA A 563 -2.15 -18.41 -24.78
C ALA A 563 -0.95 -17.47 -24.91
N PHE A 564 0.20 -17.82 -24.30
CA PHE A 564 1.46 -17.07 -24.44
C PHE A 564 1.98 -17.09 -25.89
N VAL A 565 2.05 -18.25 -26.53
CA VAL A 565 2.57 -18.38 -27.89
C VAL A 565 1.66 -17.68 -28.90
N ALA A 566 0.34 -17.77 -28.73
CA ALA A 566 -0.65 -17.11 -29.55
C ALA A 566 -0.72 -15.56 -29.38
N GLY A 567 0.06 -15.00 -28.46
CA GLY A 567 0.04 -13.54 -28.22
C GLY A 567 -1.24 -13.03 -27.57
N GLN A 568 -1.95 -13.86 -26.81
CA GLN A 568 -3.20 -13.52 -26.13
C GLN A 568 -2.99 -12.86 -24.77
N LEU A 569 -1.74 -12.82 -24.28
CA LEU A 569 -1.37 -12.25 -22.98
C LEU A 569 -0.78 -10.84 -23.14
N ASP A 570 -0.94 -10.01 -22.12
CA ASP A 570 -0.30 -8.69 -22.06
C ASP A 570 1.19 -8.85 -21.73
N ASP A 571 2.05 -8.66 -22.74
CA ASP A 571 3.50 -8.77 -22.60
C ASP A 571 4.10 -7.77 -21.61
N ASN A 572 3.53 -6.57 -21.49
CA ASN A 572 4.04 -5.56 -20.56
C ASN A 572 3.75 -5.96 -19.11
N ARG A 573 2.55 -6.48 -18.85
CA ARG A 573 2.18 -7.01 -17.54
C ARG A 573 2.99 -8.26 -17.21
N LEU A 574 3.11 -9.18 -18.14
CA LEU A 574 3.88 -10.41 -17.97
C LEU A 574 5.37 -10.13 -17.72
N ALA A 575 5.97 -9.19 -18.45
CA ALA A 575 7.36 -8.78 -18.23
C ALA A 575 7.56 -8.13 -16.86
N ALA A 576 6.62 -7.28 -16.42
CA ALA A 576 6.67 -6.66 -15.11
C ALA A 576 6.53 -7.71 -13.98
N LEU A 577 5.59 -8.65 -14.10
CA LEU A 577 5.41 -9.75 -13.16
C LEU A 577 6.66 -10.63 -13.09
N LEU A 578 7.19 -11.03 -14.25
CA LEU A 578 8.42 -11.83 -14.31
C LEU A 578 9.59 -11.11 -13.64
N ALA A 579 9.80 -9.82 -13.92
CA ALA A 579 10.85 -9.03 -13.29
C ALA A 579 10.71 -8.97 -11.76
N GLY A 580 9.48 -8.84 -11.25
CA GLY A 580 9.20 -8.85 -9.82
C GLY A 580 9.41 -10.22 -9.19
N LEU A 581 8.89 -11.27 -9.80
CA LEU A 581 9.01 -12.64 -9.31
C LEU A 581 10.46 -13.17 -9.35
N LEU A 582 11.29 -12.70 -10.29
CA LEU A 582 12.72 -13.01 -10.33
C LEU A 582 13.49 -12.44 -9.14
N THR A 583 12.91 -11.53 -8.35
CA THR A 583 13.53 -11.04 -7.10
C THR A 583 13.33 -11.96 -5.91
N VAL A 584 12.57 -13.05 -6.06
CA VAL A 584 12.27 -14.00 -4.99
C VAL A 584 13.26 -15.18 -5.03
N ASP A 585 13.62 -15.68 -3.86
CA ASP A 585 14.42 -16.90 -3.71
C ASP A 585 13.53 -18.15 -3.81
N TRP A 586 13.51 -18.76 -4.97
CA TRP A 586 12.71 -19.96 -5.25
C TRP A 586 13.43 -21.29 -4.93
N ARG A 587 14.65 -21.27 -4.39
CA ARG A 587 15.50 -22.47 -4.24
C ARG A 587 14.84 -23.59 -3.43
N ALA A 588 14.10 -23.27 -2.39
CA ALA A 588 13.40 -24.23 -1.54
C ALA A 588 11.96 -24.53 -2.00
N THR A 589 11.54 -24.03 -3.14
CA THR A 589 10.15 -24.16 -3.61
C THR A 589 9.91 -25.56 -4.18
N PRO A 590 8.84 -26.26 -3.79
CA PRO A 590 8.49 -27.55 -4.35
C PRO A 590 8.03 -27.43 -5.81
N ASP A 591 8.17 -28.51 -6.55
CA ASP A 591 7.59 -28.63 -7.88
C ASP A 591 6.06 -28.75 -7.75
N VAL A 592 5.33 -27.85 -8.37
CA VAL A 592 3.87 -27.85 -8.37
C VAL A 592 3.34 -27.64 -9.79
N ILE A 593 2.13 -28.11 -10.04
CA ILE A 593 1.44 -27.92 -11.33
C ILE A 593 0.42 -26.80 -11.19
N LEU A 594 0.57 -25.75 -11.98
CA LEU A 594 -0.45 -24.72 -12.15
C LEU A 594 -1.38 -25.13 -13.31
N ARG A 595 -2.59 -25.50 -12.97
CA ARG A 595 -3.61 -25.90 -13.95
C ARG A 595 -4.09 -24.67 -14.72
N GLY A 596 -4.40 -24.84 -16.02
CA GLY A 596 -4.96 -23.82 -16.90
C GLY A 596 -6.37 -24.19 -17.36
N GLY A 597 -6.91 -23.35 -18.23
CA GLY A 597 -8.16 -23.65 -18.94
C GLY A 597 -8.04 -24.84 -19.89
N PRO A 598 -9.07 -25.10 -20.69
CA PRO A 598 -9.07 -26.21 -21.66
C PRO A 598 -7.97 -26.01 -22.70
N GLU A 599 -7.29 -27.11 -23.04
CA GLU A 599 -6.29 -27.15 -24.10
C GLU A 599 -6.93 -26.90 -25.46
N ARG A 600 -6.22 -26.14 -26.31
CA ARG A 600 -6.55 -25.99 -27.72
C ARG A 600 -5.44 -26.65 -28.55
N PRO A 601 -5.79 -27.49 -29.54
CA PRO A 601 -4.78 -28.07 -30.44
C PRO A 601 -4.05 -26.96 -31.20
N ASP A 602 -2.72 -27.06 -31.22
CA ASP A 602 -1.84 -26.16 -31.98
C ASP A 602 -0.68 -26.99 -32.54
N PRO A 603 -0.67 -27.32 -33.83
CA PRO A 603 0.32 -28.22 -34.39
C PRO A 603 1.77 -27.77 -34.22
N ALA A 604 2.05 -26.47 -34.26
CA ALA A 604 3.40 -25.95 -34.05
C ALA A 604 3.86 -26.14 -32.61
N LEU A 605 3.00 -25.75 -31.65
CA LEU A 605 3.28 -25.94 -30.25
C LEU A 605 3.32 -27.40 -29.84
N ASP A 606 2.38 -28.21 -30.35
CA ASP A 606 2.30 -29.66 -30.08
C ASP A 606 3.56 -30.41 -30.54
N LEU A 607 4.22 -29.95 -31.61
CA LEU A 607 5.52 -30.48 -32.04
C LEU A 607 6.67 -30.12 -31.12
N LEU A 608 6.60 -28.99 -30.41
CA LEU A 608 7.68 -28.50 -29.53
C LEU A 608 7.49 -28.92 -28.07
N LEU A 609 6.26 -29.05 -27.59
CA LEU A 609 5.98 -29.41 -26.19
C LEU A 609 6.71 -30.69 -25.72
N PRO A 610 6.86 -31.75 -26.51
CA PRO A 610 7.61 -32.95 -26.10
C PRO A 610 9.06 -32.68 -25.71
N PHE A 611 9.66 -31.58 -26.21
CA PHE A 611 11.05 -31.19 -25.98
C PHE A 611 11.21 -30.16 -24.85
N THR A 612 10.14 -29.79 -24.18
CA THR A 612 10.18 -28.91 -23.01
C THR A 612 10.59 -29.66 -21.74
N GLY A 613 11.20 -28.96 -20.79
CA GLY A 613 11.70 -29.59 -19.57
C GLY A 613 13.00 -30.35 -19.79
N THR A 614 13.45 -31.02 -18.75
CA THR A 614 14.75 -31.75 -18.75
C THR A 614 14.59 -33.23 -18.71
N ASP A 615 13.44 -33.74 -18.21
CA ASP A 615 13.17 -35.16 -18.20
C ASP A 615 12.62 -35.56 -19.56
N PRO A 616 13.39 -36.33 -20.33
CA PRO A 616 12.97 -36.72 -21.67
C PRO A 616 11.75 -37.64 -21.59
N ILE A 617 10.80 -37.44 -22.48
CA ILE A 617 9.70 -38.37 -22.65
C ILE A 617 10.27 -39.68 -23.17
N ARG A 618 9.93 -40.81 -22.52
CA ARG A 618 10.25 -42.13 -23.00
C ARG A 618 9.31 -42.50 -24.15
N LEU A 619 9.87 -42.62 -25.31
CA LEU A 619 9.18 -43.10 -26.50
C LEU A 619 9.29 -44.63 -26.62
N PRO A 620 8.49 -45.29 -27.51
CA PRO A 620 8.50 -46.73 -27.68
C PRO A 620 9.89 -47.32 -27.90
N ASP A 621 10.75 -46.68 -28.68
CA ASP A 621 12.12 -47.13 -28.96
C ASP A 621 13.15 -46.70 -27.89
N LYS A 622 12.67 -46.33 -26.71
CA LYS A 622 13.51 -45.88 -25.59
C LYS A 622 14.38 -44.63 -25.87
N ALA A 623 14.18 -43.98 -27.03
CA ALA A 623 14.89 -42.77 -27.40
C ALA A 623 14.51 -41.60 -26.48
N LEU A 624 15.51 -40.81 -26.09
CA LEU A 624 15.34 -39.63 -25.29
C LEU A 624 15.19 -38.41 -26.20
N LEU A 625 14.03 -37.74 -26.16
CA LEU A 625 13.79 -36.55 -26.95
C LEU A 625 14.48 -35.33 -26.31
N ARG A 626 15.40 -34.69 -27.04
CA ARG A 626 16.02 -33.43 -26.68
C ARG A 626 15.94 -32.43 -27.82
N PRO A 627 15.83 -31.10 -27.53
CA PRO A 627 15.86 -30.08 -28.56
C PRO A 627 17.24 -29.97 -29.21
N GLY A 628 17.32 -29.52 -30.46
CA GLY A 628 18.57 -29.14 -31.11
C GLY A 628 19.19 -27.88 -30.48
N SER A 629 20.52 -27.83 -30.43
CA SER A 629 21.23 -26.67 -29.87
C SER A 629 20.97 -25.37 -30.63
N GLU A 630 20.75 -25.47 -31.92
CA GLU A 630 20.48 -24.37 -32.85
C GLU A 630 19.02 -23.87 -32.82
N TRP A 631 18.08 -24.64 -32.24
CA TRP A 631 16.64 -24.31 -32.28
C TRP A 631 16.31 -22.88 -31.77
N PRO A 632 16.83 -22.43 -30.64
CA PRO A 632 16.52 -21.06 -30.19
C PRO A 632 17.05 -19.97 -31.15
N ALA A 633 18.19 -20.21 -31.78
CA ALA A 633 18.77 -19.30 -32.77
C ALA A 633 17.95 -19.28 -34.07
N LEU A 634 17.56 -20.45 -34.57
CA LEU A 634 16.72 -20.58 -35.75
C LEU A 634 15.32 -19.96 -35.55
N LEU A 635 14.70 -20.22 -34.42
CA LEU A 635 13.41 -19.62 -34.07
C LEU A 635 13.49 -18.10 -34.01
N ARG A 636 14.56 -17.52 -33.40
CA ARG A 636 14.79 -16.08 -33.43
C ARG A 636 15.00 -15.52 -34.84
N ALA A 637 15.63 -16.28 -35.72
CA ALA A 637 15.85 -15.91 -37.13
C ALA A 637 14.62 -16.13 -38.01
N VAL A 638 13.43 -16.40 -37.42
CA VAL A 638 12.15 -16.66 -38.12
C VAL A 638 12.21 -17.91 -39.03
N ARG A 639 13.15 -18.82 -38.76
CA ARG A 639 13.28 -20.12 -39.45
C ARG A 639 12.47 -21.22 -38.74
N THR A 640 11.23 -20.91 -38.36
CA THR A 640 10.35 -21.79 -37.57
C THR A 640 10.09 -23.11 -38.30
N ALA A 641 9.89 -23.09 -39.61
CA ALA A 641 9.62 -24.31 -40.41
C ALA A 641 10.74 -25.36 -40.29
N GLU A 642 11.99 -24.92 -40.23
CA GLU A 642 13.15 -25.83 -40.10
C GLU A 642 13.18 -26.49 -38.72
N VAL A 643 12.87 -25.72 -37.65
CA VAL A 643 12.81 -26.27 -36.30
C VAL A 643 11.66 -27.28 -36.17
N LEU A 644 10.48 -26.97 -36.70
CA LEU A 644 9.34 -27.90 -36.70
C LEU A 644 9.62 -29.18 -37.51
N ALA A 645 10.30 -29.06 -38.67
CA ALA A 645 10.72 -30.20 -39.45
C ALA A 645 11.73 -31.10 -38.70
N ASP A 646 12.70 -30.49 -37.99
CA ASP A 646 13.66 -31.24 -37.17
C ASP A 646 12.96 -31.88 -35.95
N ALA A 647 12.03 -31.17 -35.27
CA ALA A 647 11.23 -31.72 -34.19
C ALA A 647 10.44 -32.96 -34.67
N ALA A 648 9.76 -32.87 -35.81
CA ALA A 648 9.05 -33.99 -36.40
C ALA A 648 10.00 -35.15 -36.78
N ARG A 649 11.20 -34.85 -37.31
CA ARG A 649 12.22 -35.86 -37.61
C ARG A 649 12.67 -36.58 -36.34
N ARG A 650 12.93 -35.87 -35.24
CA ARG A 650 13.32 -36.44 -33.94
C ARG A 650 12.22 -37.33 -33.34
N LEU A 651 10.96 -36.93 -33.46
CA LEU A 651 9.81 -37.77 -33.06
C LEU A 651 9.75 -39.09 -33.85
N ARG A 652 10.03 -39.05 -35.17
CA ARG A 652 10.09 -40.27 -35.99
C ARG A 652 11.24 -41.19 -35.62
N ILE A 653 12.43 -40.66 -35.34
CA ILE A 653 13.59 -41.42 -34.84
C ILE A 653 13.24 -42.10 -33.51
N GLY A 654 12.42 -41.45 -32.65
CA GLY A 654 11.91 -42.01 -31.39
C GLY A 654 10.81 -43.09 -31.60
N GLY A 655 10.55 -43.54 -32.80
CA GLY A 655 9.61 -44.64 -33.08
C GLY A 655 8.17 -44.22 -33.36
N LEU A 656 7.90 -42.89 -33.51
CA LEU A 656 6.56 -42.42 -33.83
C LEU A 656 6.31 -42.37 -35.33
N ARG A 657 5.13 -42.83 -35.77
CA ARG A 657 4.72 -42.84 -37.19
C ARG A 657 3.71 -41.73 -37.48
N HIS A 658 3.59 -41.35 -38.74
CA HIS A 658 2.62 -40.36 -39.22
C HIS A 658 2.66 -39.03 -38.50
N VAL A 659 3.88 -38.50 -38.21
CA VAL A 659 4.03 -37.22 -37.58
C VAL A 659 3.59 -36.09 -38.52
N ILE A 660 2.62 -35.29 -38.08
CA ILE A 660 2.05 -34.17 -38.85
C ILE A 660 3.08 -33.01 -38.86
N THR A 661 3.38 -32.50 -40.06
CA THR A 661 4.34 -31.41 -40.26
C THR A 661 3.71 -30.16 -40.90
N SER A 662 2.43 -30.22 -41.27
CA SER A 662 1.73 -29.15 -42.00
C SER A 662 0.57 -28.57 -41.21
N GLY A 663 0.23 -27.32 -41.46
CA GLY A 663 -0.89 -26.64 -40.86
C GLY A 663 -0.56 -25.81 -39.61
N ALA A 664 0.71 -25.54 -39.33
CA ALA A 664 1.11 -24.68 -38.21
C ALA A 664 0.68 -23.22 -38.46
N ALA A 665 -0.01 -22.62 -37.50
CA ALA A 665 -0.27 -21.20 -37.49
C ALA A 665 1.05 -20.42 -37.43
N PRO A 666 1.13 -19.21 -38.02
CA PRO A 666 2.31 -18.36 -37.94
C PRO A 666 2.44 -17.81 -36.54
N HIS A 667 3.22 -18.47 -35.69
CA HIS A 667 3.59 -17.95 -34.36
C HIS A 667 4.90 -17.19 -34.42
N GLU A 668 5.05 -16.24 -33.51
CA GLU A 668 6.32 -15.55 -33.33
C GLU A 668 7.40 -16.53 -32.85
N GLY A 669 8.43 -16.76 -33.67
CA GLY A 669 9.49 -17.72 -33.35
C GLY A 669 10.18 -17.47 -32.02
N ALA A 670 10.31 -16.19 -31.60
CA ALA A 670 10.86 -15.85 -30.30
C ALA A 670 10.04 -16.42 -29.12
N ARG A 671 8.70 -16.42 -29.21
CA ARG A 671 7.84 -17.01 -28.19
C ARG A 671 7.96 -18.53 -28.14
N LEU A 672 8.04 -19.17 -29.30
CA LEU A 672 8.28 -20.62 -29.40
C LEU A 672 9.66 -20.99 -28.78
N ALA A 673 10.70 -20.20 -29.00
CA ALA A 673 11.99 -20.40 -28.36
C ALA A 673 11.91 -20.30 -26.83
N ALA A 674 11.14 -19.33 -26.32
CA ALA A 674 10.93 -19.14 -24.90
C ALA A 674 10.24 -20.35 -24.23
N VAL A 675 9.33 -21.04 -24.94
CA VAL A 675 8.64 -22.23 -24.42
C VAL A 675 9.61 -23.33 -24.00
N LEU A 676 10.77 -23.44 -24.67
CA LEU A 676 11.79 -24.44 -24.32
C LEU A 676 12.39 -24.25 -22.91
N LEU A 677 12.21 -23.08 -22.31
CA LEU A 677 12.60 -22.78 -20.91
C LEU A 677 11.56 -23.26 -19.90
N LEU A 678 10.31 -23.44 -20.29
CA LEU A 678 9.21 -23.77 -19.39
C LEU A 678 9.20 -25.27 -19.05
N ARG A 679 8.65 -25.56 -17.87
CA ARG A 679 8.28 -26.92 -17.48
C ARG A 679 6.80 -27.13 -17.74
N VAL A 680 6.49 -28.07 -18.60
CA VAL A 680 5.12 -28.49 -18.94
C VAL A 680 4.86 -29.86 -18.31
N PRO A 681 3.68 -30.12 -17.73
CA PRO A 681 3.36 -31.43 -17.16
C PRO A 681 3.51 -32.54 -18.17
N ASP A 682 4.02 -33.70 -17.75
CA ASP A 682 4.24 -34.85 -18.63
C ASP A 682 2.94 -35.34 -19.33
N GLY A 683 1.79 -35.23 -18.65
CA GLY A 683 0.49 -35.52 -19.23
C GLY A 683 0.19 -34.64 -20.45
N ASP A 684 0.47 -33.32 -20.35
CA ASP A 684 0.24 -32.39 -21.46
C ASP A 684 1.23 -32.64 -22.62
N ARG A 685 2.49 -32.93 -22.28
CA ARG A 685 3.54 -33.28 -23.26
C ARG A 685 3.17 -34.58 -24.05
N LEU A 686 2.67 -35.60 -23.35
CA LEU A 686 2.20 -36.84 -23.96
C LEU A 686 0.94 -36.63 -24.80
N ASN A 687 0.02 -35.77 -24.35
CA ASN A 687 -1.16 -35.42 -25.14
C ASN A 687 -0.76 -34.69 -26.43
N ALA A 688 0.23 -33.79 -26.38
CA ALA A 688 0.78 -33.15 -27.55
C ALA A 688 1.35 -34.20 -28.56
N VAL A 689 2.12 -35.19 -28.07
CA VAL A 689 2.59 -36.30 -28.92
C VAL A 689 1.43 -37.02 -29.59
N ARG A 690 0.36 -37.36 -28.85
CA ARG A 690 -0.82 -38.05 -29.38
C ARG A 690 -1.57 -37.26 -30.44
N ARG A 691 -1.52 -35.94 -30.38
CA ARG A 691 -2.16 -35.07 -31.39
C ARG A 691 -1.36 -34.97 -32.68
N VAL A 692 -0.05 -35.06 -32.61
CA VAL A 692 0.81 -34.92 -33.82
C VAL A 692 1.32 -36.22 -34.38
N ALA A 693 1.20 -37.35 -33.70
CA ALA A 693 1.74 -38.62 -34.14
C ALA A 693 0.83 -39.82 -33.78
N VAL A 694 0.87 -40.87 -34.58
CA VAL A 694 0.21 -42.15 -34.29
C VAL A 694 1.21 -43.03 -33.52
N VAL A 695 0.85 -43.40 -32.29
CA VAL A 695 1.61 -44.39 -31.51
C VAL A 695 1.20 -45.78 -31.98
N VAL A 696 2.09 -46.51 -32.67
CA VAL A 696 1.86 -47.90 -33.01
C VAL A 696 2.22 -48.74 -31.79
N GLN A 697 1.24 -49.36 -31.17
CA GLN A 697 1.51 -50.37 -30.17
C GLN A 697 2.27 -51.53 -30.85
N PRO A 698 3.36 -52.04 -30.23
CA PRO A 698 3.97 -53.26 -30.75
C PRO A 698 2.91 -54.35 -30.73
N VAL A 699 2.71 -54.99 -31.87
CA VAL A 699 1.90 -56.18 -31.96
C VAL A 699 2.54 -57.21 -31.06
N SER A 700 1.86 -57.57 -29.96
CA SER A 700 2.29 -58.72 -29.14
C SER A 700 2.29 -59.90 -30.03
N GLU A 701 3.44 -60.52 -30.25
CA GLU A 701 3.55 -61.87 -30.83
C GLU A 701 2.81 -62.83 -29.88
N GLN A 702 1.50 -62.99 -30.09
CA GLN A 702 0.76 -64.08 -29.54
C GLN A 702 0.95 -65.23 -30.52
N ASN A 703 1.74 -66.19 -30.09
CA ASN A 703 1.76 -67.60 -30.42
C ASN A 703 0.82 -68.01 -31.58
N GLN A 704 1.38 -68.15 -32.73
CA GLN A 704 0.86 -69.21 -33.68
C GLN A 704 1.41 -70.55 -33.20
N GLU A 705 0.72 -71.22 -32.27
CA GLU A 705 0.78 -72.68 -32.19
C GLU A 705 0.04 -73.24 -33.38
N ILE A 706 0.79 -73.81 -34.28
CA ILE A 706 0.26 -74.64 -35.37
C ILE A 706 -0.09 -75.99 -34.75
N PRO A 707 -1.36 -76.45 -34.81
CA PRO A 707 -1.68 -77.79 -34.39
C PRO A 707 -1.18 -78.78 -35.47
N ALA A 708 -0.53 -79.81 -34.96
CA ALA A 708 -0.09 -80.98 -35.76
C ALA A 708 -1.25 -81.79 -36.30
#